data_94044a24c27ca70e9a101954abf38145
#
_entry.id   94044a24c27ca70e9a101954abf38145
#
_cell.length_a   1.000
_cell.length_b   1.000
_cell.length_c   1.000
_cell.angle_alpha   90.00
_cell.angle_beta   90.00
_cell.angle_gamma   90.00
#
_symmetry.space_group_name_H-M   'P 1'
#
loop_
_entity.id
_entity.type
_entity.pdbx_description
1 polymer ?
#
loop_
_entity_poly.entity_id
_entity_poly.type
_entity_poly.pdbx_seq_one_letter_code
_entity_poly.pdbx_strand_id
1 'polypeptide(L)'
;MAIKKSELYSSLWASCDELRGSMDASQYKDYVLVMLFIKYISDRYAGQPFAPIKIPAGSTFQDMVALKNTPNIGEDINKKIIGPIAEANKLSDMPDFAHPDKLGSGADMVKKLTNLIAIFENPSLNFGGNRAEGDDILGDAYEFLMRHFATESGKSKGQFYTPAEVSRVMAKIIGINSQNSTSETSVYDPTCGSGSLLLKVADEAEKLISVFGQENDTTTAGLARMNMILHNNPTAVVKHGNTLSNPLFRDDSGRIKTFDFVVANPPFSFKSWSNGVNIPEEQQESGRFYGYGVPPAKNGDYAFLLHIVKSLRRNGKAAVILPHGVLFRGNAEAEIRQNLIRKGIVKGIIGLPANLFYGTGIPACLILLDKENAESRKGVFMMDAGKGFAKDGNKNRLREQDIHKIVDVFNKQIEVPKFSRMVSLTEIAEKEFNLNIPRYIDSTESEDIQNIEAHLQGDIPNADLEALQHYWTVYPTLKNHLFEKSKRPDFSRLKIAQEDIKQNIFSHPEFVTYSNKVNAVFTAWKNKNTAICKAIGADTKPKAFIHTLSKDLLDAFSNLQLIDKYDVYQHLMTYWMETMQDDCYLLVSDGWKVGNAVEWAKKEFEGRLIPKGLLIHRYFETEQKALEQLEANRDALAAQLEELEEEHSGEEGFFGSLDKVNKATVNAELKTVTADLKADKTNAELLEKKKVLEQYLKLSEEQAEANRKVKETKAGLDKKLQDKYPSLTEAEIKTLVVEDKWIATIENTVKNEMQRISQRLTQRIKELAERYETTLTELLQEVNHWEEKVKKHLEKMGY
;
A
#
# COMPACT_ATOMS: atom_id res chain seq x y z
N MET A 1 10.31 -8.22 24.50
CA MET A 1 9.85 -6.98 23.84
C MET A 1 9.27 -7.35 22.49
N ALA A 2 8.11 -6.80 22.13
CA ALA A 2 7.51 -7.05 20.83
C ALA A 2 8.39 -6.51 19.69
N ILE A 3 8.48 -7.25 18.58
CA ILE A 3 9.23 -6.86 17.39
C ILE A 3 8.38 -5.89 16.58
N LYS A 4 8.97 -4.77 16.13
CA LYS A 4 8.33 -3.91 15.13
C LYS A 4 8.36 -4.61 13.77
N LYS A 5 7.32 -4.42 12.97
CA LYS A 5 7.20 -5.00 11.63
C LYS A 5 8.37 -4.58 10.73
N SER A 6 8.82 -3.34 10.86
CA SER A 6 9.98 -2.79 10.14
C SER A 6 11.30 -3.51 10.48
N GLU A 7 11.51 -3.88 11.72
CA GLU A 7 12.70 -4.62 12.17
C GLU A 7 12.73 -6.04 11.61
N LEU A 8 11.57 -6.72 11.63
CA LEU A 8 11.39 -8.03 11.02
C LEU A 8 11.74 -7.99 9.52
N TYR A 9 11.18 -7.04 8.79
CA TYR A 9 11.41 -6.92 7.35
C TYR A 9 12.86 -6.60 7.01
N SER A 10 13.53 -5.74 7.78
CA SER A 10 14.96 -5.45 7.61
C SER A 10 15.84 -6.68 7.81
N SER A 11 15.55 -7.50 8.82
CA SER A 11 16.27 -8.75 9.06
C SER A 11 16.05 -9.78 7.95
N LEU A 12 14.80 -9.92 7.47
CA LEU A 12 14.50 -10.81 6.35
C LEU A 12 15.16 -10.34 5.05
N TRP A 13 15.22 -9.04 4.83
CA TRP A 13 15.90 -8.48 3.67
C TRP A 13 17.41 -8.74 3.71
N ALA A 14 18.03 -8.59 4.85
CA ALA A 14 19.45 -8.93 5.03
C ALA A 14 19.75 -10.39 4.67
N SER A 15 18.81 -11.33 4.94
CA SER A 15 18.96 -12.73 4.54
C SER A 15 18.91 -12.94 3.03
N CYS A 16 18.13 -12.12 2.32
CA CYS A 16 18.09 -12.12 0.86
C CYS A 16 19.40 -11.57 0.26
N ASP A 17 19.94 -10.49 0.84
CA ASP A 17 21.18 -9.85 0.38
C ASP A 17 22.38 -10.78 0.50
N GLU A 18 22.46 -11.64 1.52
CA GLU A 18 23.54 -12.61 1.69
C GLU A 18 23.62 -13.61 0.51
N LEU A 19 22.51 -13.97 -0.08
CA LEU A 19 22.42 -14.90 -1.22
C LEU A 19 22.41 -14.21 -2.58
N ARG A 20 22.13 -12.89 -2.61
CA ARG A 20 22.12 -12.08 -3.82
C ARG A 20 23.50 -12.03 -4.47
N GLY A 21 23.53 -12.15 -5.80
CA GLY A 21 24.78 -12.16 -6.57
C GLY A 21 25.35 -13.55 -6.84
N SER A 22 24.93 -14.59 -6.12
CA SER A 22 25.32 -15.98 -6.39
C SER A 22 24.24 -16.78 -7.12
N MET A 23 22.98 -16.34 -7.04
CA MET A 23 21.85 -17.01 -7.71
C MET A 23 20.71 -16.03 -7.98
N ASP A 24 19.79 -16.45 -8.88
CA ASP A 24 18.56 -15.70 -9.21
C ASP A 24 17.58 -15.67 -8.02
N ALA A 25 16.82 -14.60 -7.89
CA ALA A 25 15.81 -14.44 -6.83
C ALA A 25 14.79 -15.60 -6.77
N SER A 26 14.48 -16.19 -7.93
CA SER A 26 13.61 -17.38 -8.02
C SER A 26 14.21 -18.62 -7.34
N GLN A 27 15.50 -18.63 -7.09
CA GLN A 27 16.23 -19.76 -6.50
C GLN A 27 16.54 -19.55 -5.02
N TYR A 28 17.04 -18.38 -4.61
CA TYR A 28 17.41 -18.15 -3.21
C TYR A 28 16.20 -18.03 -2.27
N LYS A 29 15.02 -17.66 -2.81
CA LYS A 29 13.78 -17.63 -2.02
C LYS A 29 13.51 -18.93 -1.27
N ASP A 30 13.77 -20.07 -1.91
CA ASP A 30 13.47 -21.39 -1.34
C ASP A 30 14.31 -21.64 -0.08
N TYR A 31 15.59 -21.21 -0.09
CA TYR A 31 16.48 -21.30 1.06
C TYR A 31 16.05 -20.39 2.21
N VAL A 32 15.72 -19.13 1.91
CA VAL A 32 15.30 -18.16 2.92
C VAL A 32 13.97 -18.58 3.57
N LEU A 33 13.00 -19.05 2.76
CA LEU A 33 11.71 -19.51 3.26
C LEU A 33 11.83 -20.77 4.13
N VAL A 34 12.70 -21.72 3.76
CA VAL A 34 12.95 -22.91 4.60
C VAL A 34 13.67 -22.54 5.89
N MET A 35 14.62 -21.62 5.86
CA MET A 35 15.28 -21.11 7.09
C MET A 35 14.26 -20.46 8.04
N LEU A 36 13.40 -19.60 7.49
CA LEU A 36 12.30 -18.99 8.24
C LEU A 36 11.38 -20.05 8.86
N PHE A 37 11.00 -21.06 8.06
CA PHE A 37 10.18 -22.17 8.54
C PHE A 37 10.82 -22.93 9.70
N ILE A 38 12.07 -23.35 9.56
CA ILE A 38 12.79 -24.10 10.62
C ILE A 38 12.95 -23.24 11.87
N LYS A 39 13.30 -21.97 11.72
CA LYS A 39 13.38 -21.04 12.84
C LYS A 39 12.06 -20.91 13.59
N TYR A 40 10.97 -20.69 12.84
CA TYR A 40 9.63 -20.57 13.43
C TYR A 40 9.18 -21.82 14.17
N ILE A 41 9.24 -23.00 13.51
CA ILE A 41 8.77 -24.24 14.15
C ILE A 41 9.60 -24.56 15.39
N SER A 42 10.92 -24.29 15.34
CA SER A 42 11.80 -24.51 16.48
C SER A 42 11.46 -23.59 17.65
N ASP A 43 11.31 -22.29 17.40
CA ASP A 43 10.99 -21.33 18.45
C ASP A 43 9.62 -21.58 19.08
N ARG A 44 8.64 -22.04 18.29
CA ARG A 44 7.26 -22.16 18.75
C ARG A 44 6.90 -23.56 19.28
N TYR A 45 7.45 -24.61 18.68
CA TYR A 45 6.98 -25.98 18.92
C TYR A 45 8.04 -26.92 19.49
N ALA A 46 9.31 -26.53 19.57
CA ALA A 46 10.34 -27.41 20.12
C ALA A 46 10.03 -27.78 21.57
N GLY A 47 10.00 -29.08 21.83
CA GLY A 47 9.72 -29.60 23.17
C GLY A 47 8.25 -29.53 23.61
N GLN A 48 7.32 -29.07 22.77
CA GLN A 48 5.90 -29.03 23.11
C GLN A 48 5.23 -30.42 22.84
N PRO A 49 4.55 -31.02 23.82
CA PRO A 49 3.71 -32.20 23.57
C PRO A 49 2.51 -31.80 22.68
N PHE A 50 2.15 -32.70 21.76
CA PHE A 50 1.01 -32.48 20.84
C PHE A 50 1.13 -31.29 19.87
N ALA A 51 2.34 -30.86 19.57
CA ALA A 51 2.55 -29.87 18.54
C ALA A 51 1.99 -30.33 17.18
N PRO A 52 1.44 -29.39 16.36
CA PRO A 52 0.90 -29.72 15.03
C PRO A 52 1.99 -30.20 14.04
N ILE A 53 3.25 -29.96 14.36
CA ILE A 53 4.43 -30.40 13.61
C ILE A 53 5.41 -31.11 14.55
N LYS A 54 5.98 -32.23 14.08
CA LYS A 54 6.97 -33.00 14.84
C LYS A 54 8.37 -32.52 14.52
N ILE A 55 9.15 -32.16 15.53
CA ILE A 55 10.56 -31.83 15.41
C ILE A 55 11.36 -32.93 16.06
N PRO A 56 12.07 -33.76 15.27
CA PRO A 56 12.94 -34.83 15.83
C PRO A 56 14.06 -34.23 16.69
N ALA A 57 14.51 -35.01 17.68
CA ALA A 57 15.63 -34.59 18.51
C ALA A 57 16.89 -34.36 17.65
N GLY A 58 17.58 -33.25 17.88
CA GLY A 58 18.75 -32.84 17.08
C GLY A 58 18.42 -32.15 15.73
N SER A 59 17.15 -31.76 15.51
CA SER A 59 16.72 -31.12 14.26
C SER A 59 16.11 -29.73 14.48
N THR A 60 16.40 -29.07 15.60
CA THR A 60 15.96 -27.72 15.88
C THR A 60 16.81 -26.66 15.16
N PHE A 61 16.36 -25.42 15.13
CA PHE A 61 17.18 -24.30 14.65
C PHE A 61 18.45 -24.14 15.50
N GLN A 62 18.40 -24.41 16.81
CA GLN A 62 19.58 -24.37 17.67
C GLN A 62 20.62 -25.47 17.30
N ASP A 63 20.15 -26.65 16.90
CA ASP A 63 21.03 -27.71 16.37
C ASP A 63 21.67 -27.28 15.04
N MET A 64 20.93 -26.53 14.19
CA MET A 64 21.47 -25.97 12.95
C MET A 64 22.53 -24.89 13.24
N VAL A 65 22.34 -24.05 14.25
CA VAL A 65 23.34 -23.06 14.69
C VAL A 65 24.66 -23.73 15.07
N ALA A 66 24.62 -24.91 15.70
CA ALA A 66 25.81 -25.68 16.04
C ALA A 66 26.61 -26.19 14.82
N LEU A 67 26.02 -26.17 13.62
CA LEU A 67 26.70 -26.56 12.37
C LEU A 67 27.51 -25.43 11.73
N LYS A 68 27.41 -24.20 12.23
CA LYS A 68 28.14 -23.06 11.65
C LYS A 68 29.66 -23.33 11.62
N ASN A 69 30.27 -22.86 10.53
CA ASN A 69 31.71 -23.02 10.25
C ASN A 69 32.21 -24.49 10.12
N THR A 70 31.30 -25.46 10.03
CA THR A 70 31.72 -26.86 9.76
C THR A 70 31.97 -27.06 8.27
N PRO A 71 32.96 -27.88 7.86
CA PRO A 71 33.28 -28.09 6.43
C PRO A 71 32.14 -28.67 5.60
N ASN A 72 31.28 -29.50 6.20
CA ASN A 72 30.17 -30.20 5.54
C ASN A 72 28.82 -29.59 5.89
N ILE A 73 28.77 -28.29 6.23
CA ILE A 73 27.55 -27.62 6.74
C ILE A 73 26.31 -27.88 5.86
N GLY A 74 26.41 -27.82 4.54
CA GLY A 74 25.28 -28.06 3.63
C GLY A 74 24.72 -29.47 3.73
N GLU A 75 25.59 -30.49 3.70
CA GLU A 75 25.17 -31.90 3.85
C GLU A 75 24.62 -32.16 5.25
N ASP A 76 25.21 -31.57 6.28
CA ASP A 76 24.77 -31.73 7.65
C ASP A 76 23.40 -31.08 7.89
N ILE A 77 23.13 -29.91 7.29
CA ILE A 77 21.79 -29.29 7.29
C ILE A 77 20.77 -30.25 6.64
N ASN A 78 21.09 -30.81 5.46
CA ASN A 78 20.20 -31.73 4.78
C ASN A 78 19.92 -33.00 5.61
N LYS A 79 20.98 -33.63 6.15
CA LYS A 79 20.87 -34.94 6.82
C LYS A 79 20.37 -34.84 8.25
N LYS A 80 20.76 -33.80 9.00
CA LYS A 80 20.49 -33.70 10.45
C LYS A 80 19.26 -32.86 10.77
N ILE A 81 18.94 -31.87 9.91
CA ILE A 81 17.87 -30.92 10.18
C ILE A 81 16.69 -31.15 9.25
N ILE A 82 16.90 -30.91 7.94
CA ILE A 82 15.80 -30.89 6.94
C ILE A 82 15.21 -32.27 6.72
N GLY A 83 16.05 -33.30 6.49
CA GLY A 83 15.60 -34.65 6.21
C GLY A 83 14.71 -35.24 7.31
N PRO A 84 15.13 -35.24 8.59
CA PRO A 84 14.31 -35.72 9.69
C PRO A 84 12.98 -34.96 9.86
N ILE A 85 12.97 -33.62 9.73
CA ILE A 85 11.76 -32.81 9.81
C ILE A 85 10.83 -33.15 8.64
N ALA A 86 11.36 -33.29 7.44
CA ALA A 86 10.59 -33.60 6.23
C ALA A 86 9.94 -35.01 6.35
N GLU A 87 10.69 -36.00 6.78
CA GLU A 87 10.20 -37.38 6.97
C GLU A 87 9.11 -37.45 8.06
N ALA A 88 9.35 -36.83 9.22
CA ALA A 88 8.40 -36.85 10.34
C ALA A 88 7.06 -36.19 10.05
N ASN A 89 7.05 -35.21 9.10
CA ASN A 89 5.89 -34.39 8.76
C ASN A 89 5.39 -34.56 7.30
N LYS A 90 5.92 -35.57 6.60
CA LYS A 90 5.56 -35.85 5.19
C LYS A 90 5.71 -34.63 4.26
N LEU A 91 6.75 -33.84 4.50
CA LEU A 91 7.12 -32.73 3.64
C LEU A 91 8.06 -33.29 2.57
N SER A 92 7.70 -33.13 1.31
CA SER A 92 8.55 -33.50 0.17
C SER A 92 9.20 -32.26 -0.44
N ASP A 93 10.27 -32.49 -1.19
CA ASP A 93 10.82 -31.49 -2.13
C ASP A 93 11.42 -30.25 -1.45
N MET A 94 12.09 -30.48 -0.32
CA MET A 94 12.88 -29.43 0.33
C MET A 94 14.13 -29.07 -0.48
N PRO A 95 14.58 -27.81 -0.50
CA PRO A 95 15.78 -27.42 -1.23
C PRO A 95 17.03 -28.09 -0.68
N ASP A 96 17.95 -28.43 -1.59
CA ASP A 96 19.24 -29.06 -1.25
C ASP A 96 20.25 -27.98 -0.82
N PHE A 97 20.59 -27.96 0.47
CA PHE A 97 21.57 -27.03 1.05
C PHE A 97 23.05 -27.39 0.73
N ALA A 98 23.29 -28.52 0.06
CA ALA A 98 24.60 -28.91 -0.43
C ALA A 98 24.77 -28.72 -1.94
N HIS A 99 23.83 -28.04 -2.64
CA HIS A 99 23.85 -27.88 -4.09
C HIS A 99 24.95 -26.89 -4.53
N PRO A 100 26.01 -27.38 -5.22
CA PRO A 100 27.20 -26.57 -5.51
C PRO A 100 26.93 -25.44 -6.52
N ASP A 101 26.09 -25.69 -7.53
CA ASP A 101 25.76 -24.69 -8.56
C ASP A 101 24.91 -23.52 -8.00
N LYS A 102 24.27 -23.70 -6.87
CA LYS A 102 23.41 -22.68 -6.24
C LYS A 102 24.12 -21.97 -5.09
N LEU A 103 24.76 -22.72 -4.21
CA LEU A 103 25.34 -22.18 -2.97
C LEU A 103 26.86 -22.02 -3.04
N GLY A 104 27.48 -22.46 -4.13
CA GLY A 104 28.93 -22.56 -4.23
C GLY A 104 29.46 -23.85 -3.60
N SER A 105 30.77 -23.98 -3.45
CA SER A 105 31.41 -25.16 -2.88
C SER A 105 32.51 -24.78 -1.87
N GLY A 106 32.88 -25.71 -1.00
CA GLY A 106 33.99 -25.52 -0.05
C GLY A 106 33.76 -24.32 0.87
N ALA A 107 34.76 -23.47 1.01
CA ALA A 107 34.76 -22.34 1.93
C ALA A 107 33.67 -21.28 1.61
N ASP A 108 33.29 -21.12 0.34
CA ASP A 108 32.25 -20.17 -0.06
C ASP A 108 30.87 -20.64 0.44
N MET A 109 30.53 -21.92 0.26
CA MET A 109 29.28 -22.48 0.80
C MET A 109 29.23 -22.37 2.32
N VAL A 110 30.35 -22.71 3.01
CA VAL A 110 30.44 -22.60 4.47
C VAL A 110 30.16 -21.18 4.92
N LYS A 111 30.79 -20.20 4.29
CA LYS A 111 30.61 -18.78 4.62
C LYS A 111 29.16 -18.33 4.44
N LYS A 112 28.55 -18.60 3.28
CA LYS A 112 27.18 -18.20 2.97
C LYS A 112 26.17 -18.81 3.94
N LEU A 113 26.25 -20.11 4.17
CA LEU A 113 25.32 -20.78 5.08
C LEU A 113 25.52 -20.35 6.53
N THR A 114 26.77 -20.13 6.96
CA THR A 114 27.07 -19.59 8.30
C THR A 114 26.49 -18.20 8.50
N ASN A 115 26.64 -17.31 7.52
CA ASN A 115 26.10 -15.96 7.57
C ASN A 115 24.56 -15.97 7.52
N LEU A 116 23.97 -16.80 6.68
CA LEU A 116 22.53 -16.95 6.60
C LEU A 116 21.94 -17.40 7.94
N ILE A 117 22.54 -18.42 8.59
CA ILE A 117 22.12 -18.88 9.92
C ILE A 117 22.25 -17.73 10.94
N ALA A 118 23.36 -16.97 10.90
CA ALA A 118 23.62 -15.88 11.85
C ALA A 118 22.58 -14.76 11.77
N ILE A 119 22.01 -14.48 10.59
CA ILE A 119 20.91 -13.51 10.44
C ILE A 119 19.66 -13.96 11.22
N PHE A 120 19.31 -15.26 11.14
CA PHE A 120 18.18 -15.82 11.85
C PHE A 120 18.41 -16.06 13.35
N GLU A 121 19.65 -15.94 13.84
CA GLU A 121 19.96 -15.89 15.28
C GLU A 121 19.65 -14.56 15.93
N ASN A 122 19.35 -13.51 15.14
CA ASN A 122 19.01 -12.20 15.70
C ASN A 122 17.89 -12.35 16.75
N PRO A 123 18.10 -11.89 17.98
CA PRO A 123 17.09 -11.96 19.05
C PRO A 123 15.74 -11.33 18.69
N SER A 124 15.75 -10.37 17.76
CA SER A 124 14.52 -9.77 17.23
C SER A 124 13.70 -10.75 16.40
N LEU A 125 14.27 -11.85 15.90
CA LEU A 125 13.60 -12.93 15.17
C LEU A 125 13.17 -14.11 16.06
N ASN A 126 12.84 -13.86 17.32
CA ASN A 126 12.30 -14.89 18.20
C ASN A 126 10.79 -14.98 18.06
N PHE A 127 10.29 -16.08 17.50
CA PHE A 127 8.86 -16.30 17.26
C PHE A 127 8.14 -16.99 18.44
N GLY A 128 8.85 -17.39 19.49
CA GLY A 128 8.30 -18.15 20.60
C GLY A 128 7.47 -17.39 21.62
N GLY A 129 7.51 -16.05 21.65
CA GLY A 129 6.85 -15.26 22.70
C GLY A 129 6.71 -13.77 22.41
N ASN A 130 6.93 -13.34 21.20
CA ASN A 130 7.13 -11.90 20.92
C ASN A 130 5.89 -11.13 20.44
N ARG A 131 4.73 -11.76 20.23
CA ARG A 131 3.48 -11.08 19.86
C ARG A 131 2.23 -11.78 20.41
N ALA A 132 1.12 -11.08 20.40
CA ALA A 132 -0.17 -11.56 20.86
C ALA A 132 -0.60 -12.87 20.17
N GLU A 133 -1.25 -13.76 20.91
CA GLU A 133 -1.85 -14.96 20.35
C GLU A 133 -2.83 -14.60 19.21
N GLY A 134 -2.65 -15.25 18.05
CA GLY A 134 -3.47 -15.03 16.86
C GLY A 134 -2.91 -13.99 15.88
N ASP A 135 -1.71 -13.44 16.12
CA ASP A 135 -1.03 -12.60 15.14
C ASP A 135 -0.27 -13.46 14.12
N ASP A 136 -0.48 -13.15 12.85
CA ASP A 136 0.17 -13.80 11.73
C ASP A 136 1.44 -13.05 11.28
N ILE A 137 2.34 -12.82 12.25
CA ILE A 137 3.64 -12.17 11.96
C ILE A 137 4.42 -12.93 10.89
N LEU A 138 4.26 -14.25 10.88
CA LEU A 138 4.93 -15.10 9.94
C LEU A 138 4.30 -15.03 8.56
N GLY A 139 2.97 -14.93 8.49
CA GLY A 139 2.25 -14.66 7.26
C GLY A 139 2.66 -13.32 6.65
N ASP A 140 2.78 -12.30 7.47
CA ASP A 140 3.31 -11.00 7.06
C ASP A 140 4.75 -11.12 6.54
N ALA A 141 5.61 -11.88 7.21
CA ALA A 141 7.00 -12.14 6.81
C ALA A 141 7.08 -12.95 5.50
N TYR A 142 6.29 -14.01 5.41
CA TYR A 142 6.20 -14.86 4.22
C TYR A 142 5.68 -14.05 3.02
N GLU A 143 4.60 -13.30 3.21
CA GLU A 143 4.02 -12.46 2.18
C GLU A 143 4.98 -11.35 1.72
N PHE A 144 5.70 -10.72 2.65
CA PHE A 144 6.76 -9.75 2.36
C PHE A 144 7.84 -10.36 1.45
N LEU A 145 8.36 -11.53 1.81
CA LEU A 145 9.38 -12.22 1.03
C LEU A 145 8.85 -12.64 -0.35
N MET A 146 7.67 -13.22 -0.42
CA MET A 146 7.06 -13.65 -1.69
C MET A 146 6.83 -12.49 -2.65
N ARG A 147 6.39 -11.35 -2.14
CA ARG A 147 6.21 -10.12 -2.93
C ARG A 147 7.53 -9.64 -3.52
N HIS A 148 8.59 -9.61 -2.72
CA HIS A 148 9.92 -9.17 -3.16
C HIS A 148 10.51 -10.12 -4.20
N PHE A 149 10.42 -11.42 -3.98
CA PHE A 149 10.88 -12.44 -4.95
C PHE A 149 10.11 -12.38 -6.26
N ALA A 150 8.80 -12.16 -6.22
CA ALA A 150 7.99 -11.99 -7.42
C ALA A 150 8.36 -10.73 -8.21
N THR A 151 8.82 -9.68 -7.52
CA THR A 151 9.27 -8.43 -8.16
C THR A 151 10.65 -8.60 -8.83
N GLU A 152 11.59 -9.30 -8.18
CA GLU A 152 12.95 -9.46 -8.67
C GLU A 152 13.09 -10.53 -9.77
N SER A 153 12.31 -11.61 -9.71
CA SER A 153 12.51 -12.79 -10.58
C SER A 153 12.20 -12.56 -12.06
N GLY A 154 11.53 -11.48 -12.45
CA GLY A 154 11.31 -11.06 -13.86
C GLY A 154 10.82 -12.11 -14.88
N LYS A 155 10.94 -13.38 -14.56
CA LYS A 155 10.75 -14.54 -15.45
C LYS A 155 9.43 -15.26 -15.32
N SER A 156 8.70 -15.10 -14.24
CA SER A 156 7.44 -15.82 -14.02
C SER A 156 6.27 -15.07 -14.62
N LYS A 157 5.63 -15.67 -15.61
CA LYS A 157 4.45 -15.16 -16.32
C LYS A 157 3.19 -15.11 -15.43
N GLY A 158 3.19 -14.39 -14.31
CA GLY A 158 2.01 -14.25 -13.43
C GLY A 158 1.57 -15.54 -12.72
N GLN A 159 2.33 -16.62 -12.86
CA GLN A 159 1.94 -17.98 -12.47
C GLN A 159 2.32 -18.34 -11.02
N PHE A 160 3.15 -17.52 -10.38
CA PHE A 160 3.82 -17.93 -9.14
C PHE A 160 3.18 -17.37 -7.88
N TYR A 161 2.65 -16.15 -7.92
CA TYR A 161 2.12 -15.46 -6.75
C TYR A 161 0.94 -14.58 -7.12
N THR A 162 -0.19 -14.79 -6.45
CA THR A 162 -1.35 -13.91 -6.55
C THR A 162 -1.15 -12.73 -5.60
N PRO A 163 -1.24 -11.47 -6.07
CA PRO A 163 -1.15 -10.32 -5.17
C PRO A 163 -2.10 -10.45 -3.98
N ALA A 164 -1.60 -10.18 -2.78
CA ALA A 164 -2.36 -10.39 -1.54
C ALA A 164 -3.66 -9.60 -1.49
N GLU A 165 -3.66 -8.40 -2.05
CA GLU A 165 -4.84 -7.56 -2.17
C GLU A 165 -5.92 -8.19 -3.05
N VAL A 166 -5.54 -8.88 -4.15
CA VAL A 166 -6.48 -9.59 -5.02
C VAL A 166 -7.00 -10.84 -4.30
N SER A 167 -6.13 -11.57 -3.61
CA SER A 167 -6.52 -12.73 -2.79
C SER A 167 -7.52 -12.34 -1.69
N ARG A 168 -7.34 -11.17 -1.05
CA ARG A 168 -8.27 -10.62 -0.07
C ARG A 168 -9.62 -10.25 -0.69
N VAL A 169 -9.63 -9.63 -1.86
CA VAL A 169 -10.87 -9.37 -2.60
C VAL A 169 -11.62 -10.68 -2.86
N MET A 170 -10.93 -11.68 -3.43
CA MET A 170 -11.55 -12.98 -3.76
C MET A 170 -12.12 -13.67 -2.53
N ALA A 171 -11.37 -13.72 -1.43
CA ALA A 171 -11.79 -14.35 -0.19
C ALA A 171 -13.08 -13.71 0.37
N LYS A 172 -13.17 -12.38 0.33
CA LYS A 172 -14.33 -11.63 0.84
C LYS A 172 -15.56 -11.69 -0.06
N ILE A 173 -15.39 -11.73 -1.38
CA ILE A 173 -16.52 -11.78 -2.33
C ILE A 173 -17.07 -13.18 -2.56
N ILE A 174 -16.31 -14.25 -2.27
CA ILE A 174 -16.80 -15.62 -2.38
C ILE A 174 -17.90 -15.92 -1.36
N GLY A 175 -17.97 -15.13 -0.28
CA GLY A 175 -19.05 -15.15 0.69
C GLY A 175 -18.89 -16.17 1.82
N ILE A 176 -17.68 -16.71 2.02
CA ILE A 176 -17.38 -17.54 3.21
C ILE A 176 -17.25 -16.65 4.45
N ASN A 177 -17.78 -17.08 5.58
CA ASN A 177 -17.68 -16.38 6.86
C ASN A 177 -17.94 -17.34 8.03
N SER A 178 -17.79 -16.86 9.28
CA SER A 178 -18.00 -17.65 10.50
C SER A 178 -19.44 -18.16 10.69
N GLN A 179 -20.42 -17.57 10.02
CA GLN A 179 -21.84 -17.99 10.15
C GLN A 179 -22.17 -19.17 9.24
N ASN A 180 -21.55 -19.24 8.04
CA ASN A 180 -21.84 -20.27 7.03
C ASN A 180 -20.73 -21.31 6.88
N SER A 181 -19.71 -21.32 7.73
CA SER A 181 -18.61 -22.29 7.73
C SER A 181 -18.64 -23.21 8.93
N THR A 182 -18.28 -24.47 8.68
CA THR A 182 -18.11 -25.53 9.66
C THR A 182 -16.83 -26.31 9.34
N SER A 183 -16.43 -27.24 10.18
CA SER A 183 -15.30 -28.17 9.92
C SER A 183 -15.45 -29.00 8.64
N GLU A 184 -16.69 -29.20 8.17
CA GLU A 184 -16.98 -29.93 6.93
C GLU A 184 -16.95 -29.05 5.69
N THR A 185 -16.94 -27.71 5.87
CA THR A 185 -16.83 -26.76 4.77
C THR A 185 -15.49 -26.94 4.07
N SER A 186 -15.52 -27.08 2.76
CA SER A 186 -14.35 -27.41 1.95
C SER A 186 -14.03 -26.28 0.96
N VAL A 187 -12.75 -25.90 0.90
CA VAL A 187 -12.21 -24.97 -0.11
C VAL A 187 -11.14 -25.67 -0.95
N TYR A 188 -11.13 -25.41 -2.23
CA TYR A 188 -10.21 -26.01 -3.19
C TYR A 188 -9.58 -24.96 -4.13
N ASP A 189 -8.28 -25.13 -4.39
CA ASP A 189 -7.57 -24.43 -5.46
C ASP A 189 -6.86 -25.43 -6.36
N PRO A 190 -7.28 -25.55 -7.64
CA PRO A 190 -6.68 -26.49 -8.61
C PRO A 190 -5.28 -26.10 -9.08
N THR A 191 -4.81 -24.87 -8.75
CA THR A 191 -3.52 -24.28 -9.16
C THR A 191 -2.94 -23.46 -8.01
N CYS A 192 -2.82 -24.08 -6.83
CA CYS A 192 -2.73 -23.38 -5.57
C CYS A 192 -1.42 -22.57 -5.38
N GLY A 193 -0.42 -22.75 -6.23
CA GLY A 193 0.85 -22.07 -6.09
C GLY A 193 1.43 -22.25 -4.68
N SER A 194 1.76 -21.15 -4.03
CA SER A 194 2.23 -21.14 -2.63
C SER A 194 1.12 -21.37 -1.58
N GLY A 195 -0.14 -21.51 -2.00
CA GLY A 195 -1.28 -21.67 -1.09
C GLY A 195 -1.82 -20.37 -0.47
N SER A 196 -1.24 -19.21 -0.79
CA SER A 196 -1.61 -17.94 -0.16
C SER A 196 -3.08 -17.56 -0.37
N LEU A 197 -3.66 -17.86 -1.54
CA LEU A 197 -5.08 -17.60 -1.81
C LEU A 197 -5.99 -18.48 -0.92
N LEU A 198 -5.66 -19.76 -0.78
CA LEU A 198 -6.40 -20.69 0.11
C LEU A 198 -6.38 -20.22 1.57
N LEU A 199 -5.23 -19.73 2.03
CA LEU A 199 -5.07 -19.20 3.39
C LEU A 199 -5.96 -17.97 3.63
N LYS A 200 -6.05 -17.04 2.66
CA LYS A 200 -6.93 -15.86 2.81
C LYS A 200 -8.42 -16.27 2.88
N VAL A 201 -8.81 -17.35 2.18
CA VAL A 201 -10.18 -17.88 2.28
C VAL A 201 -10.40 -18.59 3.63
N ALA A 202 -9.41 -19.31 4.14
CA ALA A 202 -9.49 -19.94 5.46
C ALA A 202 -9.56 -18.88 6.59
N ASP A 203 -8.84 -17.76 6.45
CA ASP A 203 -8.91 -16.65 7.40
C ASP A 203 -10.33 -16.02 7.46
N GLU A 204 -11.01 -15.84 6.31
CA GLU A 204 -12.37 -15.30 6.27
C GLU A 204 -13.43 -16.25 6.87
N ALA A 205 -13.16 -17.54 6.90
CA ALA A 205 -14.04 -18.52 7.54
C ALA A 205 -14.09 -18.35 9.07
N GLU A 206 -13.05 -17.77 9.70
CA GLU A 206 -12.88 -17.62 11.16
C GLU A 206 -13.03 -18.94 11.95
N LYS A 207 -13.06 -20.07 11.26
CA LYS A 207 -13.19 -21.42 11.79
C LYS A 207 -12.31 -22.38 11.01
N LEU A 208 -11.90 -23.47 11.63
CA LEU A 208 -11.21 -24.52 10.92
C LEU A 208 -12.13 -25.11 9.84
N ILE A 209 -11.66 -25.10 8.62
CA ILE A 209 -12.30 -25.66 7.44
C ILE A 209 -11.37 -26.66 6.76
N SER A 210 -11.90 -27.48 5.85
CA SER A 210 -11.11 -28.42 5.07
C SER A 210 -10.50 -27.76 3.84
N VAL A 211 -9.16 -27.64 3.79
CA VAL A 211 -8.42 -26.95 2.72
C VAL A 211 -7.76 -27.96 1.80
N PHE A 212 -7.96 -27.79 0.48
CA PHE A 212 -7.43 -28.65 -0.56
C PHE A 212 -6.73 -27.84 -1.63
N GLY A 213 -5.52 -28.26 -2.04
CA GLY A 213 -4.76 -27.63 -3.11
C GLY A 213 -4.14 -28.65 -4.05
N GLN A 214 -4.06 -28.33 -5.34
CA GLN A 214 -3.28 -29.09 -6.31
C GLN A 214 -2.32 -28.16 -7.03
N GLU A 215 -1.04 -28.56 -7.14
CA GLU A 215 0.02 -27.76 -7.76
C GLU A 215 0.89 -28.65 -8.64
N ASN A 216 1.22 -28.14 -9.84
CA ASN A 216 1.97 -28.89 -10.84
C ASN A 216 3.49 -28.82 -10.63
N ASP A 217 4.00 -27.78 -10.02
CA ASP A 217 5.41 -27.65 -9.68
C ASP A 217 5.71 -28.26 -8.31
N THR A 218 6.68 -29.18 -8.28
CA THR A 218 7.01 -29.96 -7.10
C THR A 218 7.49 -29.11 -5.93
N THR A 219 8.41 -28.19 -6.20
CA THR A 219 8.98 -27.29 -5.18
C THR A 219 7.91 -26.35 -4.62
N THR A 220 7.08 -25.80 -5.51
CA THR A 220 5.98 -24.91 -5.12
C THR A 220 4.93 -25.63 -4.28
N ALA A 221 4.64 -26.92 -4.57
CA ALA A 221 3.75 -27.74 -3.74
C ALA A 221 4.33 -27.98 -2.33
N GLY A 222 5.64 -28.17 -2.22
CA GLY A 222 6.37 -28.25 -0.95
C GLY A 222 6.25 -26.94 -0.14
N LEU A 223 6.50 -25.82 -0.78
CA LEU A 223 6.32 -24.49 -0.18
C LEU A 223 4.88 -24.25 0.29
N ALA A 224 3.89 -24.64 -0.49
CA ALA A 224 2.48 -24.53 -0.11
C ALA A 224 2.17 -25.34 1.17
N ARG A 225 2.68 -26.56 1.31
CA ARG A 225 2.50 -27.37 2.54
C ARG A 225 3.12 -26.69 3.75
N MET A 226 4.36 -26.19 3.62
CA MET A 226 5.00 -25.41 4.68
C MET A 226 4.16 -24.18 5.05
N ASN A 227 3.70 -23.44 4.06
CA ASN A 227 2.89 -22.25 4.25
C ASN A 227 1.58 -22.56 5.02
N MET A 228 0.90 -23.67 4.68
CA MET A 228 -0.28 -24.11 5.44
C MET A 228 0.03 -24.37 6.91
N ILE A 229 1.16 -25.03 7.21
CA ILE A 229 1.59 -25.31 8.59
C ILE A 229 1.90 -23.99 9.33
N LEU A 230 2.64 -23.10 8.69
CA LEU A 230 3.01 -21.80 9.25
C LEU A 230 1.78 -20.97 9.67
N HIS A 231 0.70 -21.08 8.90
CA HIS A 231 -0.56 -20.37 9.14
C HIS A 231 -1.60 -21.21 9.93
N ASN A 232 -1.12 -22.16 10.73
CA ASN A 232 -1.96 -22.98 11.61
C ASN A 232 -3.06 -23.79 10.88
N ASN A 233 -2.79 -24.20 9.63
CA ASN A 233 -3.64 -25.10 8.84
C ASN A 233 -2.92 -26.42 8.52
N PRO A 234 -2.42 -27.18 9.52
CA PRO A 234 -1.61 -28.39 9.30
C PRO A 234 -2.41 -29.55 8.69
N THR A 235 -3.75 -29.49 8.71
CA THR A 235 -4.65 -30.47 8.12
C THR A 235 -4.92 -30.25 6.65
N ALA A 236 -4.43 -29.15 6.07
CA ALA A 236 -4.57 -28.86 4.65
C ALA A 236 -3.91 -29.93 3.78
N VAL A 237 -4.59 -30.35 2.72
CA VAL A 237 -4.13 -31.37 1.79
C VAL A 237 -3.68 -30.75 0.49
N VAL A 238 -2.37 -30.62 0.30
CA VAL A 238 -1.78 -30.16 -0.96
C VAL A 238 -1.17 -31.34 -1.71
N LYS A 239 -1.62 -31.58 -2.95
CA LYS A 239 -1.14 -32.66 -3.81
C LYS A 239 -0.36 -32.10 -4.99
N HIS A 240 0.77 -32.76 -5.31
CA HIS A 240 1.57 -32.45 -6.50
C HIS A 240 1.03 -33.19 -7.71
N GLY A 241 0.80 -32.48 -8.82
CA GLY A 241 0.40 -33.06 -10.11
C GLY A 241 -0.43 -32.09 -10.97
N ASN A 242 -0.45 -32.36 -12.26
CA ASN A 242 -1.18 -31.55 -13.24
C ASN A 242 -2.70 -31.77 -13.10
N THR A 243 -3.43 -30.75 -12.73
CA THR A 243 -4.87 -30.78 -12.47
C THR A 243 -5.70 -31.14 -13.72
N LEU A 244 -5.26 -30.73 -14.91
CA LEU A 244 -6.04 -30.96 -16.12
C LEU A 244 -5.87 -32.39 -16.64
N SER A 245 -4.65 -32.92 -16.67
CA SER A 245 -4.40 -34.29 -17.14
C SER A 245 -4.57 -35.35 -16.04
N ASN A 246 -4.38 -34.99 -14.77
CA ASN A 246 -4.46 -35.90 -13.63
C ASN A 246 -5.06 -35.22 -12.38
N PRO A 247 -6.38 -34.99 -12.36
CA PRO A 247 -7.05 -34.45 -11.17
C PRO A 247 -6.97 -35.48 -10.01
N LEU A 248 -6.24 -35.10 -8.95
CA LEU A 248 -5.90 -35.98 -7.85
C LEU A 248 -6.96 -36.05 -6.72
N PHE A 249 -7.91 -35.12 -6.73
CA PHE A 249 -9.03 -35.15 -5.80
C PHE A 249 -10.22 -35.82 -6.48
N ARG A 250 -10.53 -37.05 -6.02
CA ARG A 250 -11.62 -37.87 -6.54
C ARG A 250 -12.53 -38.32 -5.39
N ASP A 251 -13.81 -38.53 -5.69
CA ASP A 251 -14.76 -39.14 -4.80
C ASP A 251 -14.60 -40.71 -4.80
N ASP A 252 -15.33 -41.37 -3.95
CA ASP A 252 -15.28 -42.82 -3.83
C ASP A 252 -15.70 -43.58 -5.10
N SER A 253 -16.36 -42.89 -6.03
CA SER A 253 -16.75 -43.40 -7.35
C SER A 253 -15.70 -43.12 -8.42
N GLY A 254 -14.55 -42.54 -8.07
CA GLY A 254 -13.48 -42.15 -8.98
C GLY A 254 -13.75 -40.87 -9.80
N ARG A 255 -14.88 -40.16 -9.57
CA ARG A 255 -15.21 -38.91 -10.22
C ARG A 255 -14.47 -37.75 -9.55
N ILE A 256 -14.38 -36.57 -10.23
CA ILE A 256 -13.82 -35.35 -9.64
C ILE A 256 -14.59 -34.99 -8.37
N LYS A 257 -13.88 -34.86 -7.25
CA LYS A 257 -14.45 -34.43 -5.96
C LYS A 257 -15.00 -33.02 -6.06
N THR A 258 -16.15 -32.77 -5.41
CA THR A 258 -16.79 -31.48 -5.38
C THR A 258 -16.60 -30.79 -4.03
N PHE A 259 -16.52 -29.43 -4.07
CA PHE A 259 -16.20 -28.58 -2.95
C PHE A 259 -17.24 -27.47 -2.79
N ASP A 260 -17.36 -26.92 -1.59
CA ASP A 260 -18.27 -25.81 -1.29
C ASP A 260 -17.76 -24.52 -1.90
N PHE A 261 -16.44 -24.28 -1.82
CA PHE A 261 -15.80 -23.12 -2.39
C PHE A 261 -14.60 -23.52 -3.25
N VAL A 262 -14.43 -22.82 -4.38
CA VAL A 262 -13.25 -22.98 -5.23
C VAL A 262 -12.67 -21.60 -5.55
N VAL A 263 -11.37 -21.45 -5.37
CA VAL A 263 -10.66 -20.22 -5.75
C VAL A 263 -9.49 -20.58 -6.63
N ALA A 264 -9.14 -19.75 -7.61
CA ALA A 264 -8.03 -20.06 -8.48
C ALA A 264 -7.45 -18.82 -9.16
N ASN A 265 -6.13 -18.85 -9.32
CA ASN A 265 -5.40 -18.03 -10.26
C ASN A 265 -4.64 -18.95 -11.22
N PRO A 266 -5.31 -19.54 -12.24
CA PRO A 266 -4.66 -20.46 -13.14
C PRO A 266 -3.66 -19.75 -14.07
N PRO A 267 -2.69 -20.49 -14.66
CA PRO A 267 -1.75 -19.91 -15.58
C PRO A 267 -2.46 -19.35 -16.81
N PHE A 268 -2.23 -18.06 -17.11
CA PHE A 268 -2.90 -17.37 -18.21
C PHE A 268 -2.51 -17.92 -19.58
N SER A 269 -3.51 -18.20 -20.40
CA SER A 269 -3.35 -18.65 -21.79
C SER A 269 -2.40 -19.84 -21.96
N PHE A 270 -2.48 -20.81 -21.06
CA PHE A 270 -1.62 -22.00 -21.05
C PHE A 270 -1.80 -22.83 -22.31
N LYS A 271 -0.75 -22.90 -23.13
CA LYS A 271 -0.84 -23.48 -24.49
C LYS A 271 -0.87 -25.01 -24.52
N SER A 272 -0.23 -25.66 -23.56
CA SER A 272 -0.07 -27.13 -23.54
C SER A 272 -1.06 -27.79 -22.59
N TRP A 273 -2.22 -27.18 -22.34
CA TRP A 273 -3.20 -27.62 -21.36
C TRP A 273 -3.77 -29.02 -21.68
N SER A 274 -3.88 -29.37 -22.97
CA SER A 274 -4.49 -30.64 -23.44
C SER A 274 -3.55 -31.84 -23.41
N ASN A 275 -2.25 -31.63 -23.08
CA ASN A 275 -1.30 -32.72 -23.00
C ASN A 275 -1.70 -33.71 -21.90
N GLY A 276 -1.95 -34.98 -22.26
CA GLY A 276 -2.40 -36.02 -21.35
C GLY A 276 -3.89 -35.93 -20.95
N VAL A 277 -4.67 -35.04 -21.54
CA VAL A 277 -6.12 -34.95 -21.34
C VAL A 277 -6.84 -35.80 -22.38
N ASN A 278 -7.72 -36.70 -21.94
CA ASN A 278 -8.56 -37.51 -22.81
C ASN A 278 -9.80 -36.70 -23.24
N ILE A 279 -9.70 -35.92 -24.31
CA ILE A 279 -10.79 -35.04 -24.78
C ILE A 279 -12.11 -35.79 -25.03
N PRO A 280 -12.13 -36.97 -25.69
CA PRO A 280 -13.37 -37.73 -25.89
C PRO A 280 -14.06 -38.13 -24.58
N GLU A 281 -13.31 -38.49 -23.55
CA GLU A 281 -13.86 -38.80 -22.21
C GLU A 281 -14.42 -37.57 -21.52
N GLU A 282 -13.74 -36.43 -21.63
CA GLU A 282 -14.18 -35.14 -21.07
C GLU A 282 -15.46 -34.57 -21.72
N GLN A 283 -15.82 -35.06 -22.93
CA GLN A 283 -17.09 -34.72 -23.59
C GLN A 283 -18.24 -35.62 -23.17
N GLN A 284 -18.01 -36.72 -22.45
CA GLN A 284 -19.06 -37.55 -21.90
C GLN A 284 -19.75 -36.89 -20.70
N GLU A 285 -20.89 -37.38 -20.29
CA GLU A 285 -21.73 -36.81 -19.21
C GLU A 285 -20.96 -36.64 -17.88
N SER A 286 -20.03 -37.53 -17.58
CA SER A 286 -19.15 -37.45 -16.41
C SER A 286 -18.01 -36.42 -16.58
N GLY A 287 -17.68 -36.03 -17.78
CA GLY A 287 -16.55 -35.17 -18.12
C GLY A 287 -16.81 -33.68 -17.84
N ARG A 288 -15.74 -32.91 -17.96
CA ARG A 288 -15.73 -31.44 -17.67
C ARG A 288 -16.39 -30.62 -18.79
N PHE A 289 -16.32 -31.09 -20.04
CA PHE A 289 -16.73 -30.33 -21.22
C PHE A 289 -18.18 -30.62 -21.63
N TYR A 290 -18.83 -31.60 -21.00
CA TYR A 290 -20.18 -31.99 -21.34
C TYR A 290 -21.19 -30.85 -21.18
N GLY A 291 -21.87 -30.52 -22.27
CA GLY A 291 -22.87 -29.44 -22.31
C GLY A 291 -22.32 -28.03 -22.19
N TYR A 292 -20.99 -27.84 -22.35
CA TYR A 292 -20.34 -26.52 -22.43
C TYR A 292 -19.61 -26.31 -23.73
N GLY A 293 -18.91 -27.31 -24.25
CA GLY A 293 -18.02 -27.22 -25.41
C GLY A 293 -16.57 -27.52 -25.05
N VAL A 294 -15.75 -27.82 -26.04
CA VAL A 294 -14.31 -28.13 -25.85
C VAL A 294 -13.47 -26.85 -25.94
N PRO A 295 -12.62 -26.56 -24.96
CA PRO A 295 -11.72 -25.40 -25.00
C PRO A 295 -10.75 -25.45 -26.20
N PRO A 296 -10.30 -24.28 -26.72
CA PRO A 296 -9.36 -24.22 -27.82
C PRO A 296 -8.04 -24.93 -27.50
N ALA A 297 -7.50 -25.70 -28.42
CA ALA A 297 -6.32 -26.54 -28.23
C ALA A 297 -5.06 -25.75 -27.72
N LYS A 298 -4.95 -24.47 -28.04
CA LYS A 298 -3.80 -23.63 -27.69
C LYS A 298 -4.09 -22.60 -26.60
N ASN A 299 -5.23 -22.71 -25.89
CA ASN A 299 -5.60 -21.82 -24.80
C ASN A 299 -6.39 -22.57 -23.71
N GLY A 300 -5.81 -22.68 -22.52
CA GLY A 300 -6.33 -23.44 -21.39
C GLY A 300 -7.23 -22.64 -20.44
N ASP A 301 -7.47 -21.35 -20.66
CA ASP A 301 -8.23 -20.52 -19.72
C ASP A 301 -9.59 -21.14 -19.39
N TYR A 302 -10.34 -21.57 -20.39
CA TYR A 302 -11.63 -22.24 -20.21
C TYR A 302 -11.50 -23.72 -19.77
N ALA A 303 -10.38 -24.38 -20.00
CA ALA A 303 -10.18 -25.72 -19.48
C ALA A 303 -10.11 -25.73 -17.94
N PHE A 304 -9.38 -24.76 -17.36
CA PHE A 304 -9.38 -24.54 -15.92
C PHE A 304 -10.74 -24.09 -15.40
N LEU A 305 -11.42 -23.17 -16.08
CA LEU A 305 -12.74 -22.69 -15.66
C LEU A 305 -13.77 -23.85 -15.62
N LEU A 306 -13.79 -24.70 -16.64
CA LEU A 306 -14.70 -25.87 -16.67
C LEU A 306 -14.30 -26.94 -15.65
N HIS A 307 -13.00 -27.13 -15.36
CA HIS A 307 -12.58 -27.97 -14.23
C HIS A 307 -13.13 -27.43 -12.90
N ILE A 308 -13.05 -26.12 -12.69
CA ILE A 308 -13.61 -25.47 -11.49
C ILE A 308 -15.13 -25.66 -11.43
N VAL A 309 -15.85 -25.44 -12.53
CA VAL A 309 -17.30 -25.66 -12.59
C VAL A 309 -17.63 -27.11 -12.22
N LYS A 310 -16.88 -28.10 -12.71
CA LYS A 310 -17.08 -29.52 -12.38
C LYS A 310 -16.77 -29.83 -10.92
N SER A 311 -15.81 -29.14 -10.33
CA SER A 311 -15.39 -29.28 -8.93
C SER A 311 -16.29 -28.55 -7.93
N LEU A 312 -17.33 -27.84 -8.36
CA LEU A 312 -18.28 -27.17 -7.47
C LEU A 312 -19.44 -28.12 -7.09
N ARG A 313 -19.78 -28.15 -5.79
CA ARG A 313 -21.03 -28.72 -5.27
C ARG A 313 -22.25 -28.03 -5.90
N ARG A 314 -23.44 -28.58 -5.69
CA ARG A 314 -24.70 -28.04 -6.22
C ARG A 314 -24.94 -26.56 -5.81
N ASN A 315 -24.57 -26.20 -4.60
CA ASN A 315 -24.65 -24.81 -4.08
C ASN A 315 -23.26 -24.15 -3.96
N GLY A 316 -22.25 -24.71 -4.65
CA GLY A 316 -20.87 -24.24 -4.54
C GLY A 316 -20.65 -22.93 -5.25
N LYS A 317 -19.66 -22.18 -4.75
CA LYS A 317 -19.28 -20.85 -5.26
C LYS A 317 -17.80 -20.84 -5.63
N ALA A 318 -17.44 -20.08 -6.68
CA ALA A 318 -16.05 -19.92 -7.05
C ALA A 318 -15.70 -18.47 -7.42
N ALA A 319 -14.45 -18.11 -7.17
CA ALA A 319 -13.83 -16.88 -7.66
C ALA A 319 -12.57 -17.25 -8.45
N VAL A 320 -12.50 -16.84 -9.71
CA VAL A 320 -11.44 -17.22 -10.64
C VAL A 320 -10.86 -16.00 -11.32
N ILE A 321 -9.53 -15.88 -11.29
CA ILE A 321 -8.79 -14.84 -12.02
C ILE A 321 -8.51 -15.34 -13.43
N LEU A 322 -8.88 -14.57 -14.43
CA LEU A 322 -8.61 -14.89 -15.84
C LEU A 322 -8.25 -13.62 -16.64
N PRO A 323 -7.52 -13.73 -17.75
CA PRO A 323 -7.24 -12.57 -18.60
C PRO A 323 -8.52 -12.05 -19.25
N HIS A 324 -8.64 -10.74 -19.46
CA HIS A 324 -9.84 -10.11 -20.05
C HIS A 324 -10.28 -10.76 -21.38
N GLY A 325 -9.35 -11.36 -22.15
CA GLY A 325 -9.64 -12.04 -23.40
C GLY A 325 -10.76 -13.08 -23.30
N VAL A 326 -10.92 -13.77 -22.16
CA VAL A 326 -11.98 -14.76 -21.96
C VAL A 326 -13.38 -14.16 -22.09
N LEU A 327 -13.53 -12.86 -21.89
CA LEU A 327 -14.80 -12.17 -21.93
C LEU A 327 -15.31 -11.97 -23.36
N PHE A 328 -14.42 -12.00 -24.38
CA PHE A 328 -14.82 -11.61 -25.76
C PHE A 328 -14.20 -12.44 -26.89
N ARG A 329 -13.19 -13.32 -26.63
CA ARG A 329 -12.66 -14.18 -27.70
C ARG A 329 -13.77 -15.04 -28.31
N GLY A 330 -13.69 -15.22 -29.64
CA GLY A 330 -14.69 -15.93 -30.45
C GLY A 330 -14.53 -17.45 -30.46
N ASN A 331 -15.20 -18.11 -31.43
CA ASN A 331 -15.17 -19.56 -31.69
C ASN A 331 -15.52 -20.39 -30.43
N ALA A 332 -14.77 -21.45 -30.14
CA ALA A 332 -15.06 -22.36 -29.02
C ALA A 332 -15.21 -21.65 -27.66
N GLU A 333 -14.43 -20.57 -27.39
CA GLU A 333 -14.57 -19.80 -26.17
C GLU A 333 -15.91 -19.06 -26.09
N ALA A 334 -16.42 -18.55 -27.23
CA ALA A 334 -17.74 -17.91 -27.29
C ALA A 334 -18.87 -18.91 -26.99
N GLU A 335 -18.79 -20.14 -27.53
CA GLU A 335 -19.76 -21.20 -27.23
C GLU A 335 -19.78 -21.57 -25.75
N ILE A 336 -18.61 -21.79 -25.16
CA ILE A 336 -18.49 -22.14 -23.74
C ILE A 336 -19.05 -21.01 -22.87
N ARG A 337 -18.70 -19.78 -23.18
CA ARG A 337 -19.18 -18.58 -22.48
C ARG A 337 -20.70 -18.45 -22.53
N GLN A 338 -21.27 -18.64 -23.73
CA GLN A 338 -22.72 -18.64 -23.92
C GLN A 338 -23.42 -19.71 -23.08
N ASN A 339 -22.86 -20.93 -23.04
CA ASN A 339 -23.43 -22.03 -22.27
C ASN A 339 -23.34 -21.78 -20.76
N LEU A 340 -22.22 -21.18 -20.24
CA LEU A 340 -22.10 -20.79 -18.84
C LEU A 340 -23.11 -19.73 -18.44
N ILE A 341 -23.33 -18.71 -19.29
CA ILE A 341 -24.28 -17.63 -19.04
C ILE A 341 -25.73 -18.18 -19.08
N ARG A 342 -26.09 -18.98 -20.09
CA ARG A 342 -27.44 -19.57 -20.21
C ARG A 342 -27.81 -20.49 -19.04
N LYS A 343 -26.81 -21.18 -18.47
CA LYS A 343 -26.99 -21.99 -17.27
C LYS A 343 -27.00 -21.16 -15.97
N GLY A 344 -26.87 -19.84 -16.07
CA GLY A 344 -26.92 -18.93 -14.95
C GLY A 344 -25.78 -19.08 -13.93
N ILE A 345 -24.68 -19.77 -14.27
CA ILE A 345 -23.59 -20.09 -13.34
C ILE A 345 -22.75 -18.85 -13.03
N VAL A 346 -22.60 -17.93 -13.99
CA VAL A 346 -21.83 -16.71 -13.80
C VAL A 346 -22.69 -15.68 -13.03
N LYS A 347 -22.28 -15.39 -11.79
CA LYS A 347 -22.95 -14.42 -10.92
C LYS A 347 -22.50 -13.00 -11.20
N GLY A 348 -21.20 -12.83 -11.44
CA GLY A 348 -20.65 -11.50 -11.72
C GLY A 348 -19.25 -11.53 -12.30
N ILE A 349 -18.83 -10.37 -12.79
CA ILE A 349 -17.53 -10.13 -13.43
C ILE A 349 -16.99 -8.80 -12.91
N ILE A 350 -15.74 -8.81 -12.47
CA ILE A 350 -15.04 -7.62 -11.99
C ILE A 350 -13.79 -7.42 -12.84
N GLY A 351 -13.70 -6.31 -13.55
CA GLY A 351 -12.48 -5.87 -14.23
C GLY A 351 -11.48 -5.29 -13.23
N LEU A 352 -10.25 -5.80 -13.25
CA LEU A 352 -9.18 -5.36 -12.38
C LEU A 352 -8.24 -4.39 -13.11
N PRO A 353 -7.49 -3.54 -12.39
CA PRO A 353 -6.46 -2.70 -12.98
C PRO A 353 -5.42 -3.50 -13.76
N ALA A 354 -4.93 -2.95 -14.87
CA ALA A 354 -3.78 -3.50 -15.56
C ALA A 354 -2.53 -3.47 -14.67
N ASN A 355 -1.51 -4.25 -15.00
CA ASN A 355 -0.24 -4.30 -14.26
C ASN A 355 -0.34 -4.66 -12.75
N LEU A 356 -1.41 -5.32 -12.29
CA LEU A 356 -1.50 -5.85 -10.92
C LEU A 356 -0.65 -7.10 -10.74
N PHE A 357 -0.65 -8.00 -11.73
CA PHE A 357 -0.01 -9.31 -11.61
C PHE A 357 1.47 -9.25 -11.96
N TYR A 358 2.29 -9.99 -11.22
CA TYR A 358 3.73 -10.08 -11.45
C TYR A 358 4.02 -10.82 -12.77
N GLY A 359 5.05 -10.37 -13.50
CA GLY A 359 5.45 -10.98 -14.77
C GLY A 359 4.53 -10.72 -15.96
N THR A 360 3.44 -9.97 -15.81
CA THR A 360 2.54 -9.61 -16.92
C THR A 360 1.95 -8.21 -16.75
N GLY A 361 1.74 -7.51 -17.87
CA GLY A 361 0.98 -6.26 -17.91
C GLY A 361 -0.48 -6.46 -18.33
N ILE A 362 -0.87 -7.71 -18.60
CA ILE A 362 -2.21 -8.02 -19.14
C ILE A 362 -3.27 -7.71 -18.07
N PRO A 363 -4.33 -6.96 -18.43
CA PRO A 363 -5.45 -6.75 -17.53
C PRO A 363 -6.20 -8.08 -17.31
N ALA A 364 -6.55 -8.34 -16.05
CA ALA A 364 -7.29 -9.53 -15.65
C ALA A 364 -8.67 -9.17 -15.11
N CYS A 365 -9.57 -10.14 -15.09
CA CYS A 365 -10.86 -10.04 -14.46
C CYS A 365 -11.08 -11.18 -13.45
N LEU A 366 -11.93 -10.91 -12.46
CA LEU A 366 -12.49 -11.93 -11.59
C LEU A 366 -13.81 -12.40 -12.17
N ILE A 367 -13.96 -13.71 -12.36
CA ILE A 367 -15.23 -14.35 -12.71
C ILE A 367 -15.76 -15.04 -11.46
N LEU A 368 -16.93 -14.61 -11.01
CA LEU A 368 -17.64 -15.14 -9.87
C LEU A 368 -18.68 -16.16 -10.35
N LEU A 369 -18.46 -17.41 -9.97
CA LEU A 369 -19.39 -18.51 -10.25
C LEU A 369 -20.21 -18.81 -8.99
N ASP A 370 -21.48 -19.03 -9.16
CA ASP A 370 -22.39 -19.40 -8.08
C ASP A 370 -23.48 -20.34 -8.62
N LYS A 371 -23.43 -21.60 -8.22
CA LYS A 371 -24.42 -22.59 -8.64
C LYS A 371 -25.73 -22.49 -7.83
N GLU A 372 -25.69 -21.81 -6.70
CA GLU A 372 -26.89 -21.60 -5.89
C GLU A 372 -27.85 -20.68 -6.66
N ASN A 373 -29.08 -21.12 -6.83
CA ASN A 373 -30.12 -20.40 -7.55
C ASN A 373 -29.73 -20.02 -9.01
N ALA A 374 -28.83 -20.76 -9.64
CA ALA A 374 -28.34 -20.47 -10.99
C ALA A 374 -29.47 -20.39 -12.03
N GLU A 375 -30.44 -21.31 -12.00
CA GLU A 375 -31.55 -21.38 -12.95
C GLU A 375 -32.51 -20.16 -12.88
N SER A 376 -32.55 -19.49 -11.72
CA SER A 376 -33.39 -18.31 -11.51
C SER A 376 -32.68 -16.98 -11.80
N ARG A 377 -31.37 -17.01 -12.10
CA ARG A 377 -30.56 -15.82 -12.30
C ARG A 377 -30.91 -15.09 -13.60
N LYS A 378 -31.27 -13.82 -13.49
CA LYS A 378 -31.76 -13.01 -14.62
C LYS A 378 -30.70 -12.06 -15.21
N GLY A 379 -29.53 -11.99 -14.64
CA GLY A 379 -28.48 -11.10 -15.08
C GLY A 379 -27.12 -11.45 -14.47
N VAL A 380 -26.10 -10.72 -14.92
CA VAL A 380 -24.72 -10.79 -14.41
C VAL A 380 -24.37 -9.44 -13.82
N PHE A 381 -23.88 -9.42 -12.59
CA PHE A 381 -23.40 -8.18 -11.97
C PHE A 381 -22.02 -7.85 -12.51
N MET A 382 -21.89 -6.74 -13.22
CA MET A 382 -20.63 -6.30 -13.81
C MET A 382 -20.06 -5.10 -13.06
N MET A 383 -18.75 -5.10 -12.92
CA MET A 383 -18.02 -4.02 -12.26
C MET A 383 -16.72 -3.71 -13.01
N ASP A 384 -16.44 -2.42 -13.22
CA ASP A 384 -15.16 -1.92 -13.71
C ASP A 384 -14.37 -1.29 -12.57
N ALA A 385 -13.46 -2.05 -11.97
CA ALA A 385 -12.53 -1.56 -10.94
C ALA A 385 -11.17 -1.15 -11.52
N GLY A 386 -11.04 -1.07 -12.84
CA GLY A 386 -9.77 -0.85 -13.55
C GLY A 386 -9.05 0.46 -13.21
N LYS A 387 -9.76 1.46 -12.65
CA LYS A 387 -9.20 2.77 -12.28
C LYS A 387 -8.82 2.92 -10.79
N GLY A 388 -9.24 1.98 -9.93
CA GLY A 388 -8.95 2.03 -8.49
C GLY A 388 -7.61 1.37 -8.15
N PHE A 389 -6.52 2.13 -8.10
CA PHE A 389 -5.20 1.63 -7.72
C PHE A 389 -4.25 2.75 -7.28
N ALA A 390 -3.15 2.36 -6.65
CA ALA A 390 -1.96 3.18 -6.47
C ALA A 390 -0.81 2.59 -7.29
N LYS A 391 0.14 3.44 -7.67
CA LYS A 391 1.42 3.01 -8.27
C LYS A 391 2.34 2.44 -7.20
N ASP A 392 2.99 1.32 -7.51
CA ASP A 392 4.00 0.67 -6.69
C ASP A 392 5.18 0.28 -7.60
N GLY A 393 6.09 1.23 -7.81
CA GLY A 393 7.11 1.13 -8.84
C GLY A 393 6.50 1.03 -10.25
N ASN A 394 6.86 -0.03 -10.97
CA ASN A 394 6.33 -0.33 -12.31
C ASN A 394 5.01 -1.14 -12.29
N LYS A 395 4.46 -1.43 -11.11
CA LYS A 395 3.22 -2.16 -10.91
C LYS A 395 2.11 -1.26 -10.37
N ASN A 396 0.88 -1.75 -10.48
CA ASN A 396 -0.27 -1.18 -9.82
C ASN A 396 -0.59 -2.05 -8.60
N ARG A 397 -1.18 -1.45 -7.57
CA ARG A 397 -1.62 -2.14 -6.35
C ARG A 397 -2.99 -1.63 -5.94
N LEU A 398 -3.88 -2.53 -5.51
CA LEU A 398 -5.14 -2.14 -4.88
C LEU A 398 -4.86 -1.58 -3.47
N ARG A 399 -5.41 -0.40 -3.19
CA ARG A 399 -5.37 0.19 -1.85
C ARG A 399 -6.44 -0.45 -0.97
N GLU A 400 -6.40 -0.23 0.31
CA GLU A 400 -7.42 -0.71 1.25
C GLU A 400 -8.83 -0.21 0.88
N GLN A 401 -8.94 1.05 0.46
CA GLN A 401 -10.19 1.63 -0.04
C GLN A 401 -10.72 0.93 -1.29
N ASP A 402 -9.85 0.54 -2.22
CA ASP A 402 -10.22 -0.12 -3.47
C ASP A 402 -10.77 -1.53 -3.17
N ILE A 403 -10.07 -2.27 -2.31
CA ILE A 403 -10.51 -3.59 -1.84
C ILE A 403 -11.88 -3.50 -1.19
N HIS A 404 -12.04 -2.58 -0.24
CA HIS A 404 -13.29 -2.45 0.51
C HIS A 404 -14.45 -2.01 -0.40
N LYS A 405 -14.22 -1.08 -1.31
CA LYS A 405 -15.23 -0.62 -2.29
C LYS A 405 -15.67 -1.74 -3.22
N ILE A 406 -14.72 -2.51 -3.78
CA ILE A 406 -15.03 -3.66 -4.63
C ILE A 406 -15.90 -4.67 -3.87
N VAL A 407 -15.48 -5.04 -2.65
CA VAL A 407 -16.18 -6.02 -1.82
C VAL A 407 -17.57 -5.54 -1.41
N ASP A 408 -17.70 -4.31 -0.95
CA ASP A 408 -18.96 -3.73 -0.48
C ASP A 408 -19.98 -3.60 -1.62
N VAL A 409 -19.55 -3.05 -2.76
CA VAL A 409 -20.39 -2.86 -3.94
C VAL A 409 -20.80 -4.21 -4.54
N PHE A 410 -19.87 -5.18 -4.64
CA PHE A 410 -20.18 -6.50 -5.20
C PHE A 410 -21.13 -7.30 -4.30
N ASN A 411 -20.87 -7.39 -3.02
CA ASN A 411 -21.67 -8.20 -2.10
C ASN A 411 -23.10 -7.67 -1.93
N LYS A 412 -23.26 -6.34 -1.97
CA LYS A 412 -24.57 -5.69 -1.89
C LYS A 412 -25.22 -5.46 -3.27
N GLN A 413 -24.51 -5.77 -4.36
CA GLN A 413 -24.95 -5.53 -5.74
C GLN A 413 -25.42 -4.08 -5.98
N ILE A 414 -24.65 -3.11 -5.48
CA ILE A 414 -24.97 -1.68 -5.59
C ILE A 414 -24.62 -1.20 -7.00
N GLU A 415 -25.58 -0.60 -7.69
CA GLU A 415 -25.31 0.06 -8.97
C GLU A 415 -24.69 1.44 -8.72
N VAL A 416 -23.48 1.63 -9.25
CA VAL A 416 -22.72 2.88 -9.14
C VAL A 416 -22.40 3.36 -10.56
N PRO A 417 -22.79 4.58 -10.95
CA PRO A 417 -22.49 5.13 -12.26
C PRO A 417 -20.98 5.00 -12.61
N LYS A 418 -20.70 4.59 -13.84
CA LYS A 418 -19.33 4.38 -14.36
C LYS A 418 -18.50 3.31 -13.63
N PHE A 419 -19.08 2.57 -12.68
CA PHE A 419 -18.34 1.59 -11.86
C PHE A 419 -19.00 0.21 -11.83
N SER A 420 -20.33 0.12 -11.62
CA SER A 420 -21.00 -1.18 -11.47
C SER A 420 -22.48 -1.13 -11.86
N ARG A 421 -22.98 -2.22 -12.44
CA ARG A 421 -24.40 -2.39 -12.72
C ARG A 421 -24.80 -3.86 -12.87
N MET A 422 -26.11 -4.15 -12.71
CA MET A 422 -26.70 -5.42 -13.10
C MET A 422 -26.99 -5.41 -14.61
N VAL A 423 -26.44 -6.36 -15.34
CA VAL A 423 -26.66 -6.51 -16.78
C VAL A 423 -27.60 -7.69 -17.03
N SER A 424 -28.73 -7.45 -17.69
CA SER A 424 -29.73 -8.49 -17.94
C SER A 424 -29.24 -9.54 -18.95
N LEU A 425 -29.74 -10.77 -18.84
CA LEU A 425 -29.41 -11.83 -19.81
C LEU A 425 -29.90 -11.46 -21.22
N THR A 426 -30.94 -10.67 -21.35
CA THR A 426 -31.44 -10.18 -22.65
C THR A 426 -30.41 -9.26 -23.30
N GLU A 427 -29.91 -8.26 -22.55
CA GLU A 427 -28.88 -7.35 -23.06
C GLU A 427 -27.59 -8.08 -23.42
N ILE A 428 -27.19 -9.10 -22.62
CA ILE A 428 -26.03 -9.95 -22.94
C ILE A 428 -26.25 -10.75 -24.24
N ALA A 429 -27.45 -11.28 -24.43
CA ALA A 429 -27.78 -12.02 -25.64
C ALA A 429 -27.78 -11.12 -26.89
N GLU A 430 -28.32 -9.92 -26.82
CA GLU A 430 -28.29 -8.90 -27.88
C GLU A 430 -26.86 -8.52 -28.28
N LYS A 431 -25.92 -8.61 -27.36
CA LYS A 431 -24.47 -8.38 -27.60
C LYS A 431 -23.71 -9.68 -27.88
N GLU A 432 -24.39 -10.74 -28.35
CA GLU A 432 -23.81 -12.03 -28.76
C GLU A 432 -22.98 -12.69 -27.65
N PHE A 433 -23.38 -12.56 -26.41
CA PHE A 433 -22.66 -13.06 -25.22
C PHE A 433 -21.20 -12.57 -25.10
N ASN A 434 -20.93 -11.43 -25.71
CA ASN A 434 -19.67 -10.72 -25.50
C ASN A 434 -19.72 -9.98 -24.17
N LEU A 435 -18.90 -10.38 -23.20
CA LEU A 435 -18.91 -9.86 -21.84
C LEU A 435 -17.86 -8.77 -21.60
N ASN A 436 -17.30 -8.18 -22.67
CA ASN A 436 -16.31 -7.10 -22.51
C ASN A 436 -16.91 -5.93 -21.75
N ILE A 437 -16.39 -5.64 -20.57
CA ILE A 437 -16.94 -4.70 -19.58
C ILE A 437 -17.26 -3.31 -20.17
N PRO A 438 -16.37 -2.69 -20.99
CA PRO A 438 -16.66 -1.38 -21.58
C PRO A 438 -17.90 -1.33 -22.49
N ARG A 439 -18.42 -2.48 -22.94
CA ARG A 439 -19.70 -2.54 -23.67
C ARG A 439 -20.93 -2.31 -22.79
N TYR A 440 -20.76 -2.41 -21.48
CA TYR A 440 -21.84 -2.33 -20.48
C TYR A 440 -21.64 -1.19 -19.50
N ILE A 441 -20.40 -0.87 -19.17
CA ILE A 441 -20.03 0.19 -18.23
C ILE A 441 -19.05 1.10 -18.97
N ASP A 442 -19.50 2.30 -19.29
CA ASP A 442 -18.62 3.34 -19.82
C ASP A 442 -17.95 4.06 -18.65
N SER A 443 -16.74 3.62 -18.33
CA SER A 443 -15.91 4.21 -17.29
C SER A 443 -15.03 5.35 -17.81
N THR A 444 -15.13 5.75 -19.10
CA THR A 444 -14.36 6.86 -19.65
C THR A 444 -14.69 8.16 -18.92
N GLU A 445 -13.66 8.96 -18.68
CA GLU A 445 -13.88 10.32 -18.22
C GLU A 445 -14.54 11.11 -19.35
N SER A 446 -15.55 11.90 -19.01
CA SER A 446 -16.15 12.81 -20.00
C SER A 446 -15.04 13.74 -20.49
N GLU A 447 -14.89 13.83 -21.80
CA GLU A 447 -13.99 14.83 -22.39
C GLU A 447 -14.39 16.23 -21.88
N ASP A 448 -13.42 17.03 -21.56
CA ASP A 448 -13.64 18.44 -21.20
C ASP A 448 -13.86 19.25 -22.50
N ILE A 449 -15.07 19.09 -23.06
CA ILE A 449 -15.44 19.71 -24.34
C ILE A 449 -15.51 21.22 -24.15
N GLN A 450 -14.66 21.92 -24.88
CA GLN A 450 -14.63 23.38 -24.84
C GLN A 450 -15.69 23.95 -25.81
N ASN A 451 -16.34 25.03 -25.38
CA ASN A 451 -17.34 25.70 -26.19
C ASN A 451 -16.70 26.77 -27.07
N ILE A 452 -16.81 26.61 -28.40
CA ILE A 452 -16.21 27.54 -29.37
C ILE A 452 -16.83 28.95 -29.25
N GLU A 453 -18.14 29.05 -29.03
CA GLU A 453 -18.80 30.35 -28.90
C GLU A 453 -18.31 31.11 -27.66
N ALA A 454 -18.01 30.41 -26.56
CA ALA A 454 -17.42 30.97 -25.36
C ALA A 454 -16.00 31.52 -25.63
N HIS A 455 -15.18 30.83 -26.41
CA HIS A 455 -13.88 31.35 -26.85
C HIS A 455 -13.95 32.55 -27.77
N LEU A 456 -15.01 32.69 -28.58
CA LEU A 456 -15.19 33.81 -29.48
C LEU A 456 -15.73 35.04 -28.78
N GLN A 457 -16.62 34.87 -27.82
CA GLN A 457 -17.44 35.96 -27.24
C GLN A 457 -17.32 36.08 -25.71
N GLY A 458 -16.53 35.22 -25.04
CA GLY A 458 -16.39 35.19 -23.60
C GLY A 458 -17.57 34.50 -22.89
N ASP A 459 -17.61 34.62 -21.59
CA ASP A 459 -18.59 34.02 -20.65
C ASP A 459 -18.51 32.49 -20.56
N ILE A 460 -18.86 31.94 -19.40
CA ILE A 460 -18.77 30.50 -19.08
C ILE A 460 -20.05 29.79 -19.50
N PRO A 461 -19.99 28.69 -20.29
CA PRO A 461 -21.15 27.88 -20.62
C PRO A 461 -21.84 27.32 -19.37
N ASN A 462 -23.16 27.37 -19.31
CA ASN A 462 -23.91 26.76 -18.20
C ASN A 462 -23.68 25.24 -18.09
N ALA A 463 -23.44 24.56 -19.21
CA ALA A 463 -23.10 23.14 -19.23
C ALA A 463 -21.84 22.82 -18.41
N ASP A 464 -20.80 23.67 -18.45
CA ASP A 464 -19.59 23.50 -17.67
C ASP A 464 -19.85 23.68 -16.16
N LEU A 465 -20.76 24.60 -15.81
CA LEU A 465 -21.22 24.77 -14.42
C LEU A 465 -22.12 23.63 -13.95
N GLU A 466 -22.92 23.05 -14.84
CA GLU A 466 -23.77 21.88 -14.54
C GLU A 466 -22.93 20.61 -14.32
N ALA A 467 -21.77 20.49 -14.96
CA ALA A 467 -20.81 19.41 -14.66
C ALA A 467 -20.36 19.38 -13.18
N LEU A 468 -20.51 20.51 -12.48
CA LEU A 468 -20.23 20.66 -11.03
C LEU A 468 -21.50 20.43 -10.16
N GLN A 469 -22.57 19.83 -10.68
CA GLN A 469 -23.85 19.66 -9.98
C GLN A 469 -23.73 18.97 -8.62
N HIS A 470 -22.78 18.06 -8.46
CA HIS A 470 -22.52 17.39 -7.19
C HIS A 470 -22.09 18.35 -6.07
N TYR A 471 -21.42 19.47 -6.40
CA TYR A 471 -21.14 20.55 -5.45
C TYR A 471 -22.38 21.40 -5.20
N TRP A 472 -23.11 21.74 -6.27
CA TRP A 472 -24.29 22.61 -6.14
C TRP A 472 -25.45 21.94 -5.37
N THR A 473 -25.47 20.60 -5.33
CA THR A 473 -26.40 19.85 -4.48
C THR A 473 -26.13 20.08 -2.98
N VAL A 474 -24.87 20.26 -2.60
CA VAL A 474 -24.44 20.50 -1.22
C VAL A 474 -24.39 22.00 -0.90
N TYR A 475 -24.08 22.83 -1.89
CA TYR A 475 -23.96 24.28 -1.79
C TYR A 475 -24.89 24.99 -2.77
N PRO A 476 -26.22 24.89 -2.60
CA PRO A 476 -27.18 25.37 -3.60
C PRO A 476 -27.16 26.88 -3.83
N THR A 477 -26.81 27.68 -2.82
CA THR A 477 -26.73 29.15 -2.97
C THR A 477 -25.36 29.66 -3.37
N LEU A 478 -24.30 28.86 -3.18
CA LEU A 478 -22.92 29.21 -3.56
C LEU A 478 -22.81 29.47 -5.05
N LYS A 479 -23.48 28.65 -5.91
CA LYS A 479 -23.49 28.88 -7.36
C LYS A 479 -23.97 30.29 -7.71
N ASN A 480 -25.09 30.73 -7.12
CA ASN A 480 -25.66 32.07 -7.37
C ASN A 480 -24.83 33.20 -6.71
N HIS A 481 -24.07 32.88 -5.69
CA HIS A 481 -23.11 33.84 -5.10
C HIS A 481 -21.93 34.10 -6.03
N LEU A 482 -21.38 33.07 -6.64
CA LEU A 482 -20.22 33.14 -7.52
C LEU A 482 -20.55 33.59 -8.94
N PHE A 483 -21.71 33.23 -9.48
CA PHE A 483 -22.08 33.45 -10.88
C PHE A 483 -23.36 34.25 -11.02
N GLU A 484 -23.44 35.03 -12.12
CA GLU A 484 -24.65 35.67 -12.60
C GLU A 484 -24.97 35.25 -14.04
N LYS A 485 -26.22 35.40 -14.46
CA LYS A 485 -26.63 35.13 -15.84
C LYS A 485 -25.99 36.13 -16.79
N SER A 486 -25.41 35.66 -17.87
CA SER A 486 -24.98 36.53 -18.97
C SER A 486 -26.19 37.13 -19.71
N LYS A 487 -25.90 38.12 -20.58
CA LYS A 487 -26.89 38.62 -21.55
C LYS A 487 -27.22 37.58 -22.61
N ARG A 488 -26.33 36.59 -22.84
CA ARG A 488 -26.52 35.47 -23.75
C ARG A 488 -27.25 34.32 -23.01
N PRO A 489 -28.26 33.68 -23.65
CA PRO A 489 -28.83 32.49 -23.11
C PRO A 489 -27.76 31.39 -22.96
N ASP A 490 -27.88 30.52 -21.98
CA ASP A 490 -26.98 29.38 -21.70
C ASP A 490 -25.54 29.73 -21.28
N PHE A 491 -25.27 30.99 -20.93
CA PHE A 491 -23.98 31.46 -20.40
C PHE A 491 -24.12 32.18 -19.06
N SER A 492 -23.06 32.13 -18.28
CA SER A 492 -22.93 32.82 -16.99
C SER A 492 -21.60 33.54 -16.88
N ARG A 493 -21.55 34.55 -16.00
CA ARG A 493 -20.33 35.30 -15.66
C ARG A 493 -19.95 35.12 -14.22
N LEU A 494 -18.65 35.16 -13.96
CA LEU A 494 -18.15 35.24 -12.58
C LEU A 494 -18.45 36.66 -12.03
N LYS A 495 -19.00 36.71 -10.80
CA LYS A 495 -19.34 37.98 -10.10
C LYS A 495 -18.19 38.58 -9.32
N ILE A 496 -17.18 37.78 -9.02
CA ILE A 496 -16.08 38.12 -8.12
C ILE A 496 -14.76 38.08 -8.89
N ALA A 497 -13.72 38.69 -8.35
CA ALA A 497 -12.38 38.61 -8.92
C ALA A 497 -11.85 37.18 -8.79
N GLN A 498 -11.02 36.74 -9.74
CA GLN A 498 -10.50 35.33 -9.76
C GLN A 498 -9.66 35.03 -8.52
N GLU A 499 -8.88 35.96 -8.00
CA GLU A 499 -8.13 35.87 -6.77
C GLU A 499 -9.01 35.61 -5.53
N ASP A 500 -10.24 36.10 -5.54
CA ASP A 500 -11.17 36.01 -4.41
C ASP A 500 -12.00 34.72 -4.40
N ILE A 501 -11.96 33.89 -5.44
CA ILE A 501 -12.75 32.66 -5.57
C ILE A 501 -12.55 31.78 -4.33
N LYS A 502 -11.30 31.54 -3.93
CA LYS A 502 -10.97 30.68 -2.77
C LYS A 502 -11.59 31.23 -1.49
N GLN A 503 -11.40 32.51 -1.23
CA GLN A 503 -11.91 33.15 -0.02
C GLN A 503 -13.44 33.10 0.04
N ASN A 504 -14.12 33.41 -1.07
CA ASN A 504 -15.59 33.37 -1.14
C ASN A 504 -16.16 31.98 -0.94
N ILE A 505 -15.53 30.92 -1.46
CA ILE A 505 -15.96 29.53 -1.23
C ILE A 505 -15.78 29.17 0.25
N PHE A 506 -14.59 29.40 0.81
CA PHE A 506 -14.27 28.95 2.17
C PHE A 506 -15.00 29.73 3.27
N SER A 507 -15.37 30.98 3.02
CA SER A 507 -16.14 31.80 3.96
C SER A 507 -17.66 31.69 3.76
N HIS A 508 -18.12 31.01 2.71
CA HIS A 508 -19.55 30.87 2.43
C HIS A 508 -20.28 30.10 3.54
N PRO A 509 -21.47 30.58 4.02
CA PRO A 509 -22.19 29.93 5.11
C PRO A 509 -22.50 28.44 4.89
N GLU A 510 -22.82 28.02 3.66
CA GLU A 510 -23.10 26.63 3.33
C GLU A 510 -21.83 25.77 3.45
N PHE A 511 -20.68 26.29 3.05
CA PHE A 511 -19.42 25.61 3.22
C PHE A 511 -19.05 25.45 4.70
N VAL A 512 -19.18 26.51 5.49
CA VAL A 512 -18.93 26.48 6.94
C VAL A 512 -19.87 25.47 7.61
N THR A 513 -21.17 25.49 7.24
CA THR A 513 -22.15 24.54 7.76
C THR A 513 -21.80 23.10 7.43
N TYR A 514 -21.38 22.84 6.20
CA TYR A 514 -20.96 21.49 5.78
C TYR A 514 -19.69 21.06 6.49
N SER A 515 -18.69 21.93 6.63
CA SER A 515 -17.47 21.67 7.40
C SER A 515 -17.79 21.31 8.85
N ASN A 516 -18.69 22.07 9.49
CA ASN A 516 -19.14 21.77 10.84
C ASN A 516 -19.87 20.42 10.95
N LYS A 517 -20.66 20.06 9.93
CA LYS A 517 -21.31 18.74 9.86
C LYS A 517 -20.27 17.60 9.79
N VAL A 518 -19.25 17.74 8.95
CA VAL A 518 -18.15 16.76 8.85
C VAL A 518 -17.40 16.63 10.18
N ASN A 519 -17.07 17.76 10.79
CA ASN A 519 -16.40 17.79 12.10
C ASN A 519 -17.29 17.13 13.20
N ALA A 520 -18.60 17.34 13.18
CA ALA A 520 -19.53 16.72 14.13
C ALA A 520 -19.58 15.18 13.94
N VAL A 521 -19.61 14.70 12.71
CA VAL A 521 -19.54 13.25 12.39
C VAL A 521 -18.25 12.64 12.91
N PHE A 522 -17.11 13.28 12.64
CA PHE A 522 -15.82 12.80 13.16
C PHE A 522 -15.77 12.83 14.69
N THR A 523 -16.27 13.89 15.31
CA THR A 523 -16.31 14.02 16.78
C THR A 523 -17.17 12.92 17.41
N ALA A 524 -18.30 12.57 16.80
CA ALA A 524 -19.13 11.46 17.27
C ALA A 524 -18.39 10.11 17.19
N TRP A 525 -17.69 9.84 16.09
CA TRP A 525 -16.84 8.67 15.94
C TRP A 525 -15.70 8.66 16.97
N LYS A 526 -15.00 9.78 17.13
CA LYS A 526 -13.95 9.97 18.12
C LYS A 526 -14.43 9.64 19.53
N ASN A 527 -15.56 10.22 19.96
CA ASN A 527 -16.10 10.00 21.31
C ASN A 527 -16.47 8.54 21.57
N LYS A 528 -17.03 7.85 20.55
CA LYS A 528 -17.34 6.43 20.63
C LYS A 528 -16.08 5.57 20.76
N ASN A 529 -15.06 5.84 19.97
CA ASN A 529 -13.92 4.94 19.77
C ASN A 529 -12.73 5.23 20.72
N THR A 530 -12.62 6.43 21.30
CA THR A 530 -11.54 6.77 22.24
C THR A 530 -11.50 5.82 23.44
N ALA A 531 -12.65 5.43 23.99
CA ALA A 531 -12.72 4.49 25.09
C ALA A 531 -12.20 3.09 24.70
N ILE A 532 -12.52 2.62 23.50
CA ILE A 532 -12.06 1.34 22.93
C ILE A 532 -10.53 1.37 22.77
N CYS A 533 -9.99 2.47 22.24
CA CYS A 533 -8.54 2.66 22.09
C CYS A 533 -7.81 2.65 23.44
N LYS A 534 -8.35 3.32 24.46
CA LYS A 534 -7.76 3.36 25.80
C LYS A 534 -7.87 2.04 26.57
N ALA A 535 -8.74 1.13 26.13
CA ALA A 535 -8.95 -0.18 26.74
C ALA A 535 -8.03 -1.29 26.18
N ILE A 536 -7.11 -0.97 25.27
CA ILE A 536 -6.16 -1.95 24.73
C ILE A 536 -5.37 -2.62 25.88
N GLY A 537 -5.28 -3.93 25.84
CA GLY A 537 -4.57 -4.77 26.81
C GLY A 537 -4.17 -6.12 26.19
N ALA A 538 -3.65 -7.03 27.02
CA ALA A 538 -3.09 -8.31 26.57
C ALA A 538 -4.09 -9.19 25.77
N ASP A 539 -5.39 -9.10 26.07
CA ASP A 539 -6.43 -9.86 25.37
C ASP A 539 -6.92 -9.22 24.07
N THR A 540 -6.43 -8.03 23.74
CA THR A 540 -6.84 -7.32 22.52
C THR A 540 -6.28 -7.99 21.29
N LYS A 541 -7.15 -8.34 20.34
CA LYS A 541 -6.77 -8.86 19.03
C LYS A 541 -6.64 -7.71 18.04
N PRO A 542 -5.42 -7.36 17.56
CA PRO A 542 -5.20 -6.17 16.72
C PRO A 542 -6.02 -6.15 15.43
N LYS A 543 -6.21 -7.31 14.78
CA LYS A 543 -7.07 -7.41 13.57
C LYS A 543 -8.54 -7.07 13.86
N ALA A 544 -9.10 -7.55 14.95
CA ALA A 544 -10.48 -7.25 15.36
C ALA A 544 -10.63 -5.80 15.81
N PHE A 545 -9.62 -5.27 16.49
CA PHE A 545 -9.57 -3.88 16.92
C PHE A 545 -9.65 -2.91 15.74
N ILE A 546 -8.75 -3.04 14.75
CA ILE A 546 -8.77 -2.17 13.57
C ILE A 546 -10.03 -2.37 12.71
N HIS A 547 -10.53 -3.59 12.60
CA HIS A 547 -11.79 -3.87 11.92
C HIS A 547 -12.97 -3.09 12.55
N THR A 548 -13.05 -3.07 13.89
CA THR A 548 -14.11 -2.32 14.60
C THR A 548 -14.00 -0.82 14.34
N LEU A 549 -12.80 -0.23 14.52
CA LEU A 549 -12.57 1.19 14.30
C LEU A 549 -12.86 1.63 12.86
N SER A 550 -12.39 0.86 11.90
CA SER A 550 -12.50 1.17 10.47
C SER A 550 -13.93 1.00 9.96
N LYS A 551 -14.65 -0.02 10.42
CA LYS A 551 -16.07 -0.20 10.11
C LYS A 551 -16.92 0.94 10.68
N ASP A 552 -16.70 1.30 11.94
CA ASP A 552 -17.40 2.43 12.57
C ASP A 552 -17.14 3.75 11.82
N LEU A 553 -15.92 3.94 11.30
CA LEU A 553 -15.59 5.13 10.52
C LEU A 553 -16.31 5.15 9.17
N LEU A 554 -16.32 4.02 8.45
CA LEU A 554 -17.07 3.87 7.20
C LEU A 554 -18.56 4.13 7.38
N ASP A 555 -19.16 3.57 8.44
CA ASP A 555 -20.58 3.73 8.75
C ASP A 555 -20.89 5.20 9.10
N ALA A 556 -20.04 5.86 9.87
CA ALA A 556 -20.20 7.27 10.24
C ALA A 556 -20.20 8.20 9.01
N PHE A 557 -19.32 7.94 8.04
CA PHE A 557 -19.20 8.76 6.83
C PHE A 557 -20.09 8.33 5.67
N SER A 558 -20.91 7.27 5.82
CA SER A 558 -21.72 6.69 4.73
C SER A 558 -22.78 7.64 4.14
N ASN A 559 -23.27 8.60 4.93
CA ASN A 559 -24.33 9.54 4.53
C ASN A 559 -23.82 10.96 4.23
N LEU A 560 -22.52 11.15 4.10
CA LEU A 560 -21.94 12.43 3.70
C LEU A 560 -21.80 12.47 2.17
N GLN A 561 -22.22 13.59 1.59
CA GLN A 561 -21.97 13.89 0.19
C GLN A 561 -20.59 14.55 0.06
N LEU A 562 -20.00 14.58 -1.11
CA LEU A 562 -18.68 15.11 -1.47
C LEU A 562 -17.48 14.37 -0.85
N ILE A 563 -17.56 13.91 0.38
CA ILE A 563 -16.51 13.07 1.00
C ILE A 563 -16.84 11.62 0.70
N ASP A 564 -15.95 10.92 0.00
CA ASP A 564 -16.06 9.47 -0.17
C ASP A 564 -15.64 8.77 1.13
N LYS A 565 -16.53 7.97 1.70
CA LYS A 565 -16.26 7.20 2.92
C LYS A 565 -15.03 6.27 2.77
N TYR A 566 -14.75 5.82 1.54
CA TYR A 566 -13.61 4.96 1.26
C TYR A 566 -12.28 5.73 1.29
N ASP A 567 -12.28 7.02 0.93
CA ASP A 567 -11.09 7.86 1.07
C ASP A 567 -10.77 8.09 2.55
N VAL A 568 -11.78 8.37 3.37
CA VAL A 568 -11.61 8.51 4.84
C VAL A 568 -11.13 7.19 5.47
N TYR A 569 -11.70 6.07 5.04
CA TYR A 569 -11.24 4.74 5.44
C TYR A 569 -9.76 4.51 5.08
N GLN A 570 -9.33 4.91 3.88
CA GLN A 570 -7.93 4.78 3.47
C GLN A 570 -6.99 5.57 4.36
N HIS A 571 -7.37 6.76 4.80
CA HIS A 571 -6.55 7.56 5.73
C HIS A 571 -6.29 6.80 7.04
N LEU A 572 -7.34 6.22 7.62
CA LEU A 572 -7.18 5.38 8.81
C LEU A 572 -6.30 4.16 8.54
N MET A 573 -6.52 3.46 7.42
CA MET A 573 -5.76 2.24 7.10
C MET A 573 -4.30 2.53 6.76
N THR A 574 -4.00 3.66 6.12
CA THR A 574 -2.62 4.10 5.89
C THR A 574 -1.92 4.35 7.23
N TYR A 575 -2.54 5.13 8.11
CA TYR A 575 -2.00 5.42 9.43
C TYR A 575 -1.84 4.17 10.31
N TRP A 576 -2.80 3.23 10.20
CA TRP A 576 -2.69 1.92 10.85
C TRP A 576 -1.44 1.17 10.39
N MET A 577 -1.24 1.04 9.09
CA MET A 577 -0.12 0.27 8.54
C MET A 577 1.25 0.91 8.83
N GLU A 578 1.33 2.23 8.86
CA GLU A 578 2.58 2.96 9.04
C GLU A 578 2.99 3.14 10.50
N THR A 579 2.01 3.19 11.43
CA THR A 579 2.30 3.58 12.83
C THR A 579 1.46 2.81 13.85
N MET A 580 0.13 2.91 13.75
CA MET A 580 -0.78 2.49 14.81
C MET A 580 -0.77 0.98 15.04
N GLN A 581 -0.46 0.19 14.01
CA GLN A 581 -0.33 -1.26 14.11
C GLN A 581 0.80 -1.66 15.06
N ASP A 582 2.00 -1.12 14.84
CA ASP A 582 3.16 -1.41 15.70
C ASP A 582 2.92 -0.92 17.14
N ASP A 583 2.32 0.26 17.32
CA ASP A 583 1.91 0.74 18.63
C ASP A 583 0.93 -0.23 19.33
N CYS A 584 -0.08 -0.69 18.60
CA CYS A 584 -1.07 -1.63 19.14
C CYS A 584 -0.40 -2.95 19.59
N TYR A 585 0.50 -3.49 18.78
CA TYR A 585 1.25 -4.71 19.15
C TYR A 585 2.14 -4.51 20.36
N LEU A 586 2.81 -3.35 20.48
CA LEU A 586 3.59 -3.00 21.67
C LEU A 586 2.71 -2.96 22.93
N LEU A 587 1.54 -2.33 22.82
CA LEU A 587 0.59 -2.22 23.94
C LEU A 587 0.02 -3.58 24.36
N VAL A 588 -0.28 -4.45 23.42
CA VAL A 588 -0.79 -5.80 23.70
C VAL A 588 0.29 -6.66 24.38
N SER A 589 1.56 -6.56 23.94
CA SER A 589 2.66 -7.36 24.48
C SER A 589 3.20 -6.82 25.80
N ASP A 590 3.51 -5.52 25.85
CA ASP A 590 4.27 -4.91 26.95
C ASP A 590 3.40 -4.03 27.88
N GLY A 591 2.11 -3.83 27.52
CA GLY A 591 1.18 -2.97 28.23
C GLY A 591 1.51 -1.48 28.11
N TRP A 592 0.71 -0.64 28.75
CA TRP A 592 0.85 0.83 28.66
C TRP A 592 2.16 1.37 29.24
N LYS A 593 2.84 0.61 30.08
CA LYS A 593 4.16 0.97 30.65
C LYS A 593 5.24 1.16 29.58
N VAL A 594 5.06 0.62 28.36
CA VAL A 594 5.97 0.87 27.25
C VAL A 594 6.06 2.34 26.87
N GLY A 595 5.05 3.14 27.22
CA GLY A 595 5.07 4.60 27.03
C GLY A 595 6.13 5.35 27.84
N ASN A 596 6.65 4.75 28.91
CA ASN A 596 7.78 5.28 29.70
C ASN A 596 9.15 4.93 29.10
N ALA A 597 9.21 4.05 28.08
CA ALA A 597 10.45 3.56 27.51
C ALA A 597 11.00 4.49 26.42
N VAL A 598 12.31 4.65 26.42
CA VAL A 598 13.06 5.35 25.36
C VAL A 598 14.05 4.41 24.69
N GLU A 599 14.30 4.65 23.42
CA GLU A 599 15.32 3.96 22.61
C GLU A 599 16.45 4.93 22.28
N TRP A 600 17.68 4.45 22.29
CA TRP A 600 18.86 5.25 21.98
C TRP A 600 19.44 4.87 20.63
N ALA A 601 19.56 5.84 19.73
CA ALA A 601 20.26 5.71 18.47
C ALA A 601 21.51 6.60 18.51
N LYS A 602 22.68 6.01 18.76
CA LYS A 602 23.94 6.73 18.99
C LYS A 602 23.86 7.67 20.21
N LYS A 603 23.77 9.00 19.97
CA LYS A 603 23.68 10.04 20.99
C LYS A 603 22.28 10.65 21.11
N GLU A 604 21.36 10.24 20.29
CA GLU A 604 19.97 10.70 20.29
C GLU A 604 19.06 9.63 20.87
N PHE A 605 18.02 10.03 21.58
CA PHE A 605 16.99 9.13 22.09
C PHE A 605 15.64 9.51 21.50
N GLU A 606 14.76 8.53 21.41
CA GLU A 606 13.36 8.72 21.00
C GLU A 606 12.46 7.87 21.89
N GLY A 607 11.25 8.32 22.13
CA GLY A 607 10.28 7.49 22.87
C GLY A 607 9.83 6.32 22.03
N ARG A 608 9.79 5.14 22.64
CA ARG A 608 9.44 3.90 21.93
C ARG A 608 8.01 3.89 21.42
N LEU A 609 7.07 4.41 22.19
CA LEU A 609 5.64 4.52 21.87
C LEU A 609 5.23 5.97 21.62
N ILE A 610 5.76 6.90 22.39
CA ILE A 610 5.39 8.31 22.38
C ILE A 610 6.56 9.12 21.82
N PRO A 611 6.46 9.67 20.60
CA PRO A 611 7.48 10.56 20.04
C PRO A 611 7.75 11.79 20.91
N LYS A 612 9.02 12.23 21.00
CA LYS A 612 9.42 13.43 21.76
C LYS A 612 8.55 14.65 21.45
N GLY A 613 8.22 14.84 20.17
CA GLY A 613 7.42 15.97 19.72
C GLY A 613 6.09 16.10 20.45
N LEU A 614 5.45 14.99 20.81
CA LEU A 614 4.18 15.01 21.56
C LEU A 614 4.37 15.47 23.02
N LEU A 615 5.46 15.03 23.67
CA LEU A 615 5.79 15.50 25.02
C LEU A 615 6.16 16.98 25.00
N ILE A 616 6.93 17.41 24.03
CA ILE A 616 7.30 18.81 23.82
C ILE A 616 6.03 19.65 23.66
N HIS A 617 5.17 19.28 22.74
CA HIS A 617 3.93 20.02 22.49
C HIS A 617 3.06 20.14 23.74
N ARG A 618 2.97 19.06 24.55
CA ARG A 618 2.05 19.04 25.70
C ARG A 618 2.63 19.66 26.96
N TYR A 619 3.94 19.52 27.20
CA TYR A 619 4.56 19.89 28.47
C TYR A 619 5.66 20.94 28.38
N PHE A 620 6.25 21.13 27.20
CA PHE A 620 7.44 21.95 27.00
C PHE A 620 7.35 22.88 25.79
N GLU A 621 6.12 23.29 25.41
CA GLU A 621 5.88 24.16 24.26
C GLU A 621 6.60 25.51 24.41
N THR A 622 6.66 26.05 25.64
CA THR A 622 7.34 27.33 25.92
C THR A 622 8.85 27.20 25.70
N GLU A 623 9.45 26.10 26.18
CA GLU A 623 10.86 25.80 25.99
C GLU A 623 11.22 25.58 24.53
N GLN A 624 10.34 24.92 23.79
CA GLN A 624 10.50 24.69 22.35
C GLN A 624 10.46 26.00 21.58
N LYS A 625 9.50 26.88 21.86
CA LYS A 625 9.42 28.21 21.25
C LYS A 625 10.65 29.07 21.58
N ALA A 626 11.18 28.97 22.81
CA ALA A 626 12.41 29.65 23.17
C ALA A 626 13.63 29.10 22.39
N LEU A 627 13.70 27.78 22.19
CA LEU A 627 14.73 27.15 21.37
C LEU A 627 14.64 27.60 19.92
N GLU A 628 13.46 27.58 19.32
CA GLU A 628 13.20 28.00 17.92
C GLU A 628 13.59 29.47 17.72
N GLN A 629 13.32 30.33 18.72
CA GLN A 629 13.74 31.74 18.67
C GLN A 629 15.26 31.90 18.67
N LEU A 630 15.95 31.09 19.50
CA LEU A 630 17.42 31.09 19.53
C LEU A 630 18.02 30.51 18.25
N GLU A 631 17.41 29.48 17.66
CA GLU A 631 17.84 28.93 16.37
C GLU A 631 17.63 29.94 15.24
N ALA A 632 16.48 30.62 15.19
CA ALA A 632 16.22 31.67 14.21
C ALA A 632 17.23 32.83 14.33
N ASN A 633 17.58 33.24 15.57
CA ASN A 633 18.59 34.25 15.80
C ASN A 633 20.00 33.81 15.36
N ARG A 634 20.39 32.55 15.65
CA ARG A 634 21.64 31.95 15.18
C ARG A 634 21.74 31.95 13.67
N ASP A 635 20.65 31.55 12.99
CA ASP A 635 20.60 31.45 11.53
C ASP A 635 20.64 32.84 10.89
N ALA A 636 20.00 33.85 11.50
CA ALA A 636 20.09 35.24 11.07
C ALA A 636 21.52 35.82 11.18
N LEU A 637 22.22 35.49 12.28
CA LEU A 637 23.62 35.87 12.46
C LEU A 637 24.55 35.17 11.45
N ALA A 638 24.27 33.90 11.15
CA ALA A 638 25.01 33.15 10.13
C ALA A 638 24.85 33.79 8.74
N ALA A 639 23.62 34.14 8.37
CA ALA A 639 23.31 34.78 7.10
C ALA A 639 23.99 36.18 6.98
N GLN A 640 24.00 36.96 8.08
CA GLN A 640 24.69 38.26 8.10
C GLN A 640 26.21 38.12 7.97
N LEU A 641 26.82 37.07 8.54
CA LEU A 641 28.23 36.75 8.38
C LEU A 641 28.55 36.36 6.93
N GLU A 642 27.73 35.49 6.34
CA GLU A 642 27.88 35.04 4.95
C GLU A 642 27.75 36.23 3.97
N GLU A 643 26.73 37.07 4.16
CA GLU A 643 26.52 38.29 3.36
C GLU A 643 27.74 39.24 3.44
N LEU A 644 28.29 39.46 4.65
CA LEU A 644 29.46 40.28 4.85
C LEU A 644 30.74 39.66 4.22
N GLU A 645 30.86 38.35 4.27
CA GLU A 645 31.96 37.61 3.61
C GLU A 645 31.83 37.72 2.08
N GLU A 646 30.66 37.52 1.52
CA GLU A 646 30.41 37.61 0.07
C GLU A 646 30.65 39.03 -0.45
N GLU A 647 30.18 40.07 0.26
CA GLU A 647 30.37 41.48 -0.10
C GLU A 647 31.83 41.87 -0.21
N HIS A 648 32.71 41.28 0.63
CA HIS A 648 34.12 41.67 0.74
C HIS A 648 35.11 40.57 0.30
N SER A 649 34.65 39.49 -0.35
CA SER A 649 35.52 38.38 -0.78
C SER A 649 36.19 38.60 -2.15
N GLY A 650 35.75 39.56 -2.94
CA GLY A 650 36.32 39.89 -4.26
C GLY A 650 37.76 40.40 -4.18
N GLU A 651 38.50 40.46 -5.29
CA GLU A 651 39.87 40.93 -5.37
C GLU A 651 40.06 42.37 -4.82
N GLU A 652 39.05 43.20 -4.93
CA GLU A 652 39.01 44.58 -4.38
C GLU A 652 38.33 44.63 -3.00
N GLY A 653 37.86 43.50 -2.48
CA GLY A 653 37.16 43.39 -1.19
C GLY A 653 38.15 43.31 -0.01
N PHE A 654 37.72 43.68 1.18
CA PHE A 654 38.55 43.73 2.39
C PHE A 654 38.98 42.36 2.91
N PHE A 655 38.37 41.28 2.46
CA PHE A 655 38.76 39.89 2.76
C PHE A 655 39.56 39.26 1.60
N GLY A 656 39.64 39.87 0.43
CA GLY A 656 40.29 39.29 -0.76
C GLY A 656 41.75 38.94 -0.60
N SER A 657 42.44 39.56 0.34
CA SER A 657 43.84 39.23 0.70
C SER A 657 43.99 38.07 1.69
N LEU A 658 42.91 37.52 2.24
CA LEU A 658 42.93 36.46 3.26
C LEU A 658 42.78 35.08 2.60
N ASP A 659 43.71 34.18 2.85
CA ASP A 659 43.60 32.80 2.36
C ASP A 659 42.33 32.06 2.84
N LYS A 660 41.83 32.41 4.01
CA LYS A 660 40.58 31.96 4.61
C LYS A 660 40.03 33.07 5.51
N VAL A 661 38.72 33.31 5.38
CA VAL A 661 38.03 34.23 6.27
C VAL A 661 37.61 33.48 7.52
N ASN A 662 38.23 33.80 8.65
CA ASN A 662 37.87 33.24 9.97
C ASN A 662 38.33 34.21 11.07
N LYS A 663 37.83 33.98 12.31
CA LYS A 663 38.13 34.86 13.46
C LYS A 663 39.65 35.07 13.69
N ALA A 664 40.52 34.10 13.43
CA ALA A 664 41.94 34.19 13.63
C ALA A 664 42.60 35.06 12.57
N THR A 665 42.29 34.85 11.28
CA THR A 665 42.90 35.61 10.17
C THR A 665 42.40 37.03 10.15
N VAL A 666 41.08 37.25 10.39
CA VAL A 666 40.48 38.62 10.46
C VAL A 666 41.06 39.40 11.66
N ASN A 667 41.30 38.76 12.79
CA ASN A 667 41.90 39.40 13.97
C ASN A 667 43.36 39.78 13.73
N ALA A 668 44.14 38.94 12.97
CA ALA A 668 45.49 39.30 12.56
C ALA A 668 45.52 40.51 11.63
N GLU A 669 44.63 40.53 10.64
CA GLU A 669 44.46 41.63 9.70
C GLU A 669 44.04 42.92 10.39
N LEU A 670 43.12 42.85 11.35
CA LEU A 670 42.70 44.04 12.13
C LEU A 670 43.86 44.66 12.92
N LYS A 671 44.79 43.84 13.43
CA LYS A 671 46.01 44.33 14.12
C LYS A 671 46.90 45.06 13.14
N THR A 672 47.10 44.55 11.92
CA THR A 672 47.87 45.21 10.86
C THR A 672 47.25 46.54 10.46
N VAL A 673 45.97 46.55 10.12
CA VAL A 673 45.24 47.78 9.77
C VAL A 673 45.26 48.83 10.89
N THR A 674 45.19 48.35 12.16
CA THR A 674 45.25 49.23 13.33
C THR A 674 46.66 49.85 13.52
N ALA A 675 47.75 49.13 13.15
CA ALA A 675 49.09 49.65 13.16
C ALA A 675 49.32 50.70 12.04
N ASP A 676 48.80 50.44 10.84
CA ASP A 676 48.90 51.35 9.69
C ASP A 676 48.13 52.65 9.91
N LEU A 677 46.99 52.60 10.58
CA LEU A 677 46.19 53.76 10.97
C LEU A 677 46.89 54.64 12.01
N LYS A 678 47.90 54.13 12.74
CA LYS A 678 48.73 54.98 13.63
C LYS A 678 49.69 55.86 12.83
N ALA A 679 50.08 55.39 11.63
CA ALA A 679 50.95 56.18 10.73
C ALA A 679 50.16 57.20 9.91
N ASP A 680 48.96 56.86 9.46
CA ASP A 680 48.06 57.72 8.74
C ASP A 680 46.63 57.65 9.29
N LYS A 681 46.28 58.56 10.20
CA LYS A 681 45.00 58.58 10.92
C LYS A 681 43.79 59.02 10.04
N THR A 682 44.04 59.52 8.83
CA THR A 682 43.03 60.10 7.97
C THR A 682 42.71 59.25 6.76
N ASN A 683 43.34 58.09 6.63
CA ASN A 683 43.10 57.17 5.49
C ASN A 683 41.72 56.56 5.57
N ALA A 684 40.85 57.00 4.67
CA ALA A 684 39.45 56.63 4.65
C ALA A 684 39.25 55.13 4.36
N GLU A 685 40.04 54.55 3.46
CA GLU A 685 39.96 53.11 3.11
C GLU A 685 40.34 52.20 4.26
N LEU A 686 41.44 52.56 4.99
CA LEU A 686 41.82 51.78 6.17
C LEU A 686 40.82 51.91 7.32
N LEU A 687 40.13 53.04 7.43
CA LEU A 687 39.09 53.23 8.41
C LEU A 687 37.87 52.38 8.09
N GLU A 688 37.47 52.28 6.81
CA GLU A 688 36.37 51.43 6.35
C GLU A 688 36.73 49.94 6.49
N LYS A 689 37.89 49.52 6.05
CA LYS A 689 38.41 48.15 6.26
C LYS A 689 38.37 47.76 7.76
N LYS A 690 38.85 48.63 8.63
CA LYS A 690 38.80 48.39 10.09
C LYS A 690 37.39 48.17 10.57
N LYS A 691 36.40 48.95 10.11
CA LYS A 691 35.01 48.83 10.50
C LYS A 691 34.42 47.51 10.06
N VAL A 692 34.72 47.02 8.85
CA VAL A 692 34.24 45.73 8.34
C VAL A 692 34.86 44.57 9.13
N LEU A 693 36.17 44.64 9.39
CA LEU A 693 36.86 43.61 10.19
C LEU A 693 36.32 43.55 11.62
N GLU A 694 36.04 44.69 12.26
CA GLU A 694 35.40 44.74 13.60
C GLU A 694 33.97 44.22 13.56
N GLN A 695 33.19 44.50 12.51
CA GLN A 695 31.85 44.00 12.31
C GLN A 695 31.85 42.48 12.18
N TYR A 696 32.74 41.90 11.36
CA TYR A 696 32.90 40.48 11.20
C TYR A 696 33.22 39.81 12.54
N LEU A 697 34.15 40.32 13.28
CA LEU A 697 34.56 39.75 14.60
C LEU A 697 33.40 39.82 15.58
N LYS A 698 32.64 40.90 15.61
CA LYS A 698 31.45 41.04 16.45
C LYS A 698 30.37 40.03 16.08
N LEU A 699 30.03 39.92 14.81
CA LEU A 699 29.03 38.95 14.32
C LEU A 699 29.49 37.50 14.59
N SER A 700 30.75 37.17 14.36
CA SER A 700 31.34 35.87 14.64
C SER A 700 31.27 35.52 16.14
N GLU A 701 31.42 36.50 17.01
CA GLU A 701 31.32 36.32 18.47
C GLU A 701 29.90 36.15 18.92
N GLU A 702 28.98 36.93 18.37
CA GLU A 702 27.53 36.83 18.60
C GLU A 702 27.00 35.46 18.10
N GLN A 703 27.45 34.99 16.93
CA GLN A 703 27.11 33.66 16.38
C GLN A 703 27.61 32.52 17.27
N ALA A 704 28.87 32.63 17.74
CA ALA A 704 29.44 31.64 18.66
C ALA A 704 28.65 31.55 19.98
N GLU A 705 28.26 32.70 20.53
CA GLU A 705 27.41 32.77 21.73
C GLU A 705 25.99 32.22 21.46
N ALA A 706 25.39 32.55 20.30
CA ALA A 706 24.10 32.00 19.90
C ALA A 706 24.17 30.47 19.76
N ASN A 707 25.20 29.93 19.12
CA ASN A 707 25.44 28.48 18.99
C ASN A 707 25.56 27.80 20.37
N ARG A 708 26.27 28.44 21.33
CA ARG A 708 26.37 27.95 22.70
C ARG A 708 25.01 27.90 23.37
N LYS A 709 24.22 28.97 23.31
CA LYS A 709 22.88 29.07 23.90
C LYS A 709 21.92 28.04 23.33
N VAL A 710 21.90 27.85 21.98
CA VAL A 710 21.09 26.83 21.31
C VAL A 710 21.46 25.43 21.84
N LYS A 711 22.75 25.12 21.91
CA LYS A 711 23.24 23.82 22.41
C LYS A 711 22.85 23.59 23.88
N GLU A 712 23.01 24.57 24.72
CA GLU A 712 22.68 24.48 26.16
C GLU A 712 21.16 24.34 26.36
N THR A 713 20.36 25.14 25.63
CA THR A 713 18.89 25.09 25.72
C THR A 713 18.35 23.74 25.20
N LYS A 714 18.89 23.24 24.07
CA LYS A 714 18.55 21.92 23.52
C LYS A 714 18.88 20.80 24.51
N ALA A 715 20.08 20.81 25.07
CA ALA A 715 20.50 19.83 26.07
C ALA A 715 19.63 19.92 27.35
N GLY A 716 19.24 21.12 27.77
CA GLY A 716 18.33 21.33 28.88
C GLY A 716 16.93 20.76 28.62
N LEU A 717 16.39 20.95 27.40
CA LEU A 717 15.11 20.39 26.97
C LEU A 717 15.19 18.85 26.88
N ASP A 718 16.24 18.30 26.27
CA ASP A 718 16.46 16.85 26.19
C ASP A 718 16.53 16.21 27.60
N LYS A 719 17.19 16.86 28.55
CA LYS A 719 17.22 16.39 29.94
C LYS A 719 15.82 16.38 30.56
N LYS A 720 15.06 17.48 30.41
CA LYS A 720 13.67 17.54 30.91
C LYS A 720 12.78 16.43 30.31
N LEU A 721 12.94 16.12 29.02
CA LEU A 721 12.26 15.02 28.35
C LEU A 721 12.65 13.67 28.94
N GLN A 722 13.96 13.42 29.14
CA GLN A 722 14.44 12.18 29.76
C GLN A 722 13.88 11.97 31.17
N ASP A 723 13.77 13.05 31.96
CA ASP A 723 13.19 13.00 33.31
C ASP A 723 11.65 12.82 33.27
N LYS A 724 10.97 13.33 32.21
CA LYS A 724 9.52 13.23 32.08
C LYS A 724 9.04 11.84 31.68
N TYR A 725 9.74 11.15 30.75
CA TYR A 725 9.32 9.82 30.28
C TYR A 725 9.09 8.82 31.42
N PRO A 726 10.01 8.58 32.34
CA PRO A 726 9.79 7.63 33.44
C PRO A 726 8.68 8.04 34.41
N SER A 727 8.37 9.34 34.46
CA SER A 727 7.37 9.91 35.39
C SER A 727 5.94 9.91 34.86
N LEU A 728 5.74 9.54 33.57
CA LEU A 728 4.42 9.50 32.96
C LEU A 728 3.52 8.46 33.64
N THR A 729 2.36 8.88 34.04
CA THR A 729 1.30 7.98 34.54
C THR A 729 0.61 7.28 33.37
N GLU A 730 -0.01 6.13 33.62
CA GLU A 730 -0.77 5.40 32.58
C GLU A 730 -1.86 6.26 31.93
N ALA A 731 -2.53 7.12 32.72
CA ALA A 731 -3.54 8.05 32.23
C ALA A 731 -2.95 9.08 31.24
N GLU A 732 -1.77 9.65 31.56
CA GLU A 732 -1.06 10.56 30.67
C GLU A 732 -0.60 9.85 29.39
N ILE A 733 -0.08 8.62 29.49
CA ILE A 733 0.32 7.79 28.34
C ILE A 733 -0.88 7.53 27.43
N LYS A 734 -2.02 7.11 28.00
CA LYS A 734 -3.26 6.90 27.24
C LYS A 734 -3.73 8.15 26.51
N THR A 735 -3.61 9.31 27.13
CA THR A 735 -3.97 10.57 26.49
C THR A 735 -2.99 10.93 25.36
N LEU A 736 -1.69 10.87 25.62
CA LEU A 736 -0.67 11.16 24.60
C LEU A 736 -0.75 10.24 23.38
N VAL A 737 -0.98 8.93 23.61
CA VAL A 737 -1.03 7.95 22.51
C VAL A 737 -2.36 7.99 21.76
N VAL A 738 -3.47 7.96 22.51
CA VAL A 738 -4.79 7.83 21.88
C VAL A 738 -5.29 9.18 21.36
N GLU A 739 -5.23 10.23 22.18
CA GLU A 739 -5.81 11.52 21.80
C GLU A 739 -4.84 12.37 20.97
N ASP A 740 -3.60 12.56 21.45
CA ASP A 740 -2.64 13.47 20.83
C ASP A 740 -1.93 12.85 19.62
N LYS A 741 -1.66 11.51 19.64
CA LYS A 741 -1.00 10.83 18.53
C LYS A 741 -2.00 10.27 17.52
N TRP A 742 -2.89 9.35 17.92
CA TRP A 742 -3.72 8.61 16.97
C TRP A 742 -4.89 9.44 16.45
N ILE A 743 -5.76 9.88 17.37
CA ILE A 743 -7.00 10.58 16.99
C ILE A 743 -6.68 11.92 16.33
N ALA A 744 -5.73 12.68 16.86
CA ALA A 744 -5.35 13.97 16.29
C ALA A 744 -4.79 13.81 14.86
N THR A 745 -4.00 12.77 14.59
CA THR A 745 -3.49 12.50 13.24
C THR A 745 -4.63 12.18 12.27
N ILE A 746 -5.56 11.30 12.67
CA ILE A 746 -6.72 10.94 11.83
C ILE A 746 -7.61 12.17 11.61
N GLU A 747 -7.85 12.98 12.65
CA GLU A 747 -8.63 14.21 12.56
C GLU A 747 -8.04 15.19 11.54
N ASN A 748 -6.72 15.37 11.57
CA ASN A 748 -6.02 16.24 10.63
C ASN A 748 -6.12 15.73 9.19
N THR A 749 -6.03 14.41 8.98
CA THR A 749 -6.17 13.84 7.62
C THR A 749 -7.58 14.01 7.07
N VAL A 750 -8.62 13.89 7.91
CA VAL A 750 -10.01 14.15 7.50
C VAL A 750 -10.23 15.64 7.18
N LYS A 751 -9.64 16.54 7.97
CA LYS A 751 -9.68 17.99 7.68
C LYS A 751 -8.98 18.33 6.37
N ASN A 752 -7.83 17.71 6.10
CA ASN A 752 -7.11 17.89 4.85
C ASN A 752 -7.92 17.39 3.65
N GLU A 753 -8.66 16.29 3.79
CA GLU A 753 -9.56 15.80 2.74
C GLU A 753 -10.67 16.80 2.41
N MET A 754 -11.26 17.41 3.43
CA MET A 754 -12.23 18.51 3.25
C MET A 754 -11.62 19.69 2.49
N GLN A 755 -10.40 20.10 2.84
CA GLN A 755 -9.71 21.18 2.15
C GLN A 755 -9.41 20.81 0.70
N ARG A 756 -9.00 19.56 0.42
CA ARG A 756 -8.71 19.05 -0.93
C ARG A 756 -9.95 19.14 -1.84
N ILE A 757 -11.11 18.74 -1.33
CA ILE A 757 -12.39 18.83 -2.07
C ILE A 757 -12.70 20.28 -2.44
N SER A 758 -12.54 21.19 -1.48
CA SER A 758 -12.80 22.61 -1.70
C SER A 758 -11.79 23.27 -2.65
N GLN A 759 -10.52 22.87 -2.57
CA GLN A 759 -9.48 23.31 -3.50
C GLN A 759 -9.77 22.82 -4.93
N ARG A 760 -10.28 21.60 -5.10
CA ARG A 760 -10.70 21.11 -6.43
C ARG A 760 -11.81 21.95 -7.04
N LEU A 761 -12.82 22.30 -6.26
CA LEU A 761 -13.89 23.19 -6.72
C LEU A 761 -13.32 24.56 -7.10
N THR A 762 -12.49 25.15 -6.23
CA THR A 762 -11.83 26.44 -6.46
C THR A 762 -11.02 26.43 -7.74
N GLN A 763 -10.19 25.41 -7.90
CA GLN A 763 -9.32 25.25 -9.06
C GLN A 763 -10.14 25.11 -10.34
N ARG A 764 -11.20 24.29 -10.34
CA ARG A 764 -12.05 24.11 -11.51
C ARG A 764 -12.80 25.38 -11.91
N ILE A 765 -13.31 26.13 -10.95
CA ILE A 765 -13.95 27.43 -11.23
C ILE A 765 -12.94 28.42 -11.81
N LYS A 766 -11.72 28.46 -11.27
CA LYS A 766 -10.65 29.31 -11.76
C LYS A 766 -10.26 28.93 -13.20
N GLU A 767 -10.08 27.65 -13.49
CA GLU A 767 -9.81 27.14 -14.84
C GLU A 767 -10.89 27.54 -15.85
N LEU A 768 -12.18 27.45 -15.45
CA LEU A 768 -13.29 27.84 -16.31
C LEU A 768 -13.32 29.35 -16.55
N ALA A 769 -13.00 30.15 -15.53
CA ALA A 769 -12.91 31.61 -15.65
C ALA A 769 -11.77 32.01 -16.58
N GLU A 770 -10.56 31.50 -16.34
CA GLU A 770 -9.37 31.78 -17.16
C GLU A 770 -9.52 31.33 -18.61
N ARG A 771 -10.17 30.15 -18.82
CA ARG A 771 -10.38 29.57 -20.16
C ARG A 771 -11.14 30.49 -21.12
N TYR A 772 -12.14 31.19 -20.61
CA TYR A 772 -13.04 32.01 -21.42
C TYR A 772 -12.91 33.51 -21.17
N GLU A 773 -11.90 33.95 -20.41
CA GLU A 773 -11.67 35.36 -20.08
C GLU A 773 -11.28 36.20 -21.31
N THR A 774 -10.30 35.70 -22.06
CA THR A 774 -9.78 36.39 -23.24
C THR A 774 -10.44 35.87 -24.51
N THR A 775 -11.18 36.72 -25.19
CA THR A 775 -11.85 36.33 -26.45
C THR A 775 -10.87 36.33 -27.64
N LEU A 776 -11.20 35.53 -28.67
CA LEU A 776 -10.41 35.50 -29.91
C LEU A 776 -10.30 36.93 -30.53
N THR A 777 -11.34 37.72 -30.39
CA THR A 777 -11.35 39.13 -30.89
C THR A 777 -10.32 39.99 -30.18
N GLU A 778 -10.21 39.86 -28.85
CA GLU A 778 -9.21 40.58 -28.04
C GLU A 778 -7.81 40.10 -28.37
N LEU A 779 -7.58 38.78 -28.48
CA LEU A 779 -6.29 38.22 -28.89
C LEU A 779 -5.83 38.71 -30.27
N LEU A 780 -6.74 38.81 -31.22
CA LEU A 780 -6.44 39.36 -32.55
C LEU A 780 -6.07 40.84 -32.49
N GLN A 781 -6.74 41.62 -31.64
CA GLN A 781 -6.39 43.04 -31.43
C GLN A 781 -5.01 43.20 -30.79
N GLU A 782 -4.68 42.34 -29.80
CA GLU A 782 -3.34 42.32 -29.21
C GLU A 782 -2.26 41.96 -30.22
N VAL A 783 -2.48 40.91 -31.03
CA VAL A 783 -1.55 40.51 -32.10
C VAL A 783 -1.29 41.69 -33.05
N ASN A 784 -2.37 42.31 -33.53
CA ASN A 784 -2.25 43.48 -34.43
C ASN A 784 -1.47 44.64 -33.75
N HIS A 785 -1.71 44.91 -32.48
CA HIS A 785 -1.00 45.90 -31.71
C HIS A 785 0.51 45.58 -31.61
N TRP A 786 0.85 44.32 -31.32
CA TRP A 786 2.25 43.90 -31.25
C TRP A 786 2.94 43.89 -32.63
N GLU A 787 2.24 43.49 -33.70
CA GLU A 787 2.75 43.58 -35.08
C GLU A 787 3.09 45.02 -35.45
N GLU A 788 2.20 45.97 -35.18
CA GLU A 788 2.48 47.38 -35.39
C GLU A 788 3.68 47.87 -34.58
N LYS A 789 3.80 47.42 -33.35
CA LYS A 789 4.91 47.82 -32.47
C LYS A 789 6.25 47.30 -32.96
N VAL A 790 6.28 46.02 -33.38
CA VAL A 790 7.46 45.39 -34.01
C VAL A 790 7.83 46.14 -35.31
N LYS A 791 6.86 46.44 -36.19
CA LYS A 791 7.07 47.17 -37.42
C LYS A 791 7.70 48.53 -37.15
N LYS A 792 7.16 49.32 -36.19
CA LYS A 792 7.74 50.59 -35.78
C LYS A 792 9.17 50.48 -35.24
N HIS A 793 9.51 49.36 -34.57
CA HIS A 793 10.87 49.15 -34.10
C HIS A 793 11.82 48.76 -35.26
N LEU A 794 11.37 47.94 -36.20
CA LEU A 794 12.14 47.60 -37.39
C LEU A 794 12.41 48.86 -38.27
N GLU A 795 11.40 49.71 -38.50
CA GLU A 795 11.55 51.00 -39.20
C GLU A 795 12.58 51.89 -38.50
N LYS A 796 12.62 51.94 -37.14
CA LYS A 796 13.64 52.72 -36.40
C LYS A 796 15.05 52.11 -36.55
N MET A 797 15.17 50.83 -36.82
CA MET A 797 16.43 50.11 -37.02
C MET A 797 16.90 50.17 -38.49
N GLY A 798 16.09 50.74 -39.39
CA GLY A 798 16.42 50.90 -40.80
C GLY A 798 16.05 49.75 -41.72
N TYR A 799 15.13 48.88 -41.25
CA TYR A 799 14.53 47.83 -42.03
C TYR A 799 13.16 48.26 -42.58
#